data_c7f255fa733e26f320dec82a15102dae
#
_entry.id   c7f255fa733e26f320dec82a15102dae
#
_cell.length_a   1.000
_cell.length_b   1.000
_cell.length_c   1.000
_cell.angle_alpha   90.00
_cell.angle_beta   90.00
_cell.angle_gamma   90.00
#
_symmetry.space_group_name_H-M   'P 1'
#
loop_
_entity.id
_entity.type
_entity.pdbx_description
1 polymer ?
#
loop_
_entity_poly.entity_id
_entity_poly.type
_entity_poly.pdbx_seq_one_letter_code
_entity_poly.pdbx_strand_id
1 'polypeptide(L)'
;HFKSKTERILVIPGFISSDNNNEITTLGRGGSDYSASIIADHLNGDVLEIWTDVSGMYTANPTIVKQAIPISKISYYEAMELSYFGAKVIYPPSIQPLINKKIPLLIKNTFNPKHLGTKISEESSSNEVVVKGISHIDDVSLINIEGSGMFGVTGFAKRMFEALSERKVNVIMITQASSEHSICVAVRTNYDEIAKKAIDNKFSHEISLGKISPSRIERNMVNIAVVGEGMKNHQGISGKLFSTLGNNNINIKAIAQGATERNISIIVDKKNLNKAINSLHEKFFESQIKQLNLFIIGVGNVGGKLLEQIKMQENYLSEFLGLKIRVLGISNSRKMILSRNPIKLSNWEKKLDQSNDSADKEAFFSHAIKLNLRNSIFVDNTANESIAKEYLKYLKNSIGVVTCNKIAASDVLDNYLNLKNISRKYGSSFLFETNVGAGLPIIDTLNNLVASGDQILEIQAVLSGSLNFIFNNFKKGVSFYEVTKTAQKNGYTEPDPKIDLKGIDVARKILILARESGIRLEFDEIENKSFLPKDCLDTSDNESFFNSLKENDSYFNKLLNSAEKNDSKLKYVATLKNGKASVGLKEISKDHDFYNLKGSDNIVLFYTNRYKNQPLIVKGAGAGGEVTASGIFADIIRIGKSDGRD
;
A
#
# COMPACT_ATOMS: atom_id res chain seq x y z
N HIS A 1 11.48 -58.80 15.63
CA HIS A 1 12.22 -59.23 14.43
C HIS A 1 13.47 -58.37 14.20
N PHE A 2 13.41 -57.08 14.19
CA PHE A 2 14.58 -56.18 13.95
C PHE A 2 15.59 -56.17 15.08
N LYS A 3 15.19 -56.33 16.33
CA LYS A 3 16.09 -56.34 17.51
C LYS A 3 17.07 -57.54 17.57
N SER A 4 16.79 -58.59 16.79
CA SER A 4 17.59 -59.82 16.76
C SER A 4 18.63 -59.87 15.64
N LYS A 5 18.70 -58.83 14.78
CA LYS A 5 19.58 -58.79 13.61
C LYS A 5 20.83 -57.97 13.86
N THR A 6 21.95 -58.49 13.38
CA THR A 6 23.27 -57.87 13.51
C THR A 6 23.65 -56.95 12.35
N GLU A 7 22.79 -56.85 11.33
CA GLU A 7 23.03 -56.00 10.18
C GLU A 7 23.01 -54.53 10.59
N ARG A 8 23.95 -53.76 10.07
CA ARG A 8 24.07 -52.32 10.34
C ARG A 8 23.10 -51.45 9.52
N ILE A 9 22.60 -51.94 8.41
CA ILE A 9 21.69 -51.24 7.52
C ILE A 9 20.54 -52.15 7.16
N LEU A 10 19.29 -51.69 7.34
CA LEU A 10 18.08 -52.37 6.93
C LEU A 10 17.35 -51.49 5.89
N VAL A 11 16.97 -52.08 4.75
CA VAL A 11 16.22 -51.41 3.73
C VAL A 11 14.79 -51.99 3.76
N ILE A 12 13.78 -51.11 3.95
CA ILE A 12 12.41 -51.46 4.14
C ILE A 12 11.57 -50.69 3.15
N PRO A 13 10.72 -51.34 2.34
CA PRO A 13 9.73 -50.62 1.48
C PRO A 13 8.67 -49.97 2.37
N GLY A 14 8.44 -48.69 2.15
CA GLY A 14 7.32 -47.96 2.77
C GLY A 14 6.03 -48.08 1.94
N PHE A 15 4.95 -47.38 2.39
CA PHE A 15 3.67 -47.27 1.69
C PHE A 15 2.78 -48.54 1.67
N ILE A 16 3.37 -49.72 1.77
CA ILE A 16 2.67 -51.02 1.70
C ILE A 16 2.12 -51.35 3.09
N SER A 17 0.90 -51.85 3.09
CA SER A 17 0.17 -52.32 4.27
C SER A 17 -0.63 -53.61 3.91
N SER A 18 -1.31 -54.21 4.89
CA SER A 18 -2.31 -55.24 4.68
C SER A 18 -3.56 -54.94 5.50
N ASP A 19 -4.69 -55.42 5.01
CA ASP A 19 -5.95 -55.38 5.74
C ASP A 19 -6.08 -56.54 6.74
N ASN A 20 -7.22 -56.65 7.40
CA ASN A 20 -7.50 -57.72 8.37
C ASN A 20 -7.57 -59.12 7.75
N ASN A 21 -7.72 -59.22 6.41
CA ASN A 21 -7.75 -60.46 5.68
C ASN A 21 -6.38 -60.84 5.10
N ASN A 22 -5.31 -60.10 5.44
CA ASN A 22 -3.95 -60.18 4.90
C ASN A 22 -3.85 -59.85 3.40
N GLU A 23 -4.83 -59.16 2.83
CA GLU A 23 -4.73 -58.62 1.47
C GLU A 23 -3.82 -57.41 1.42
N ILE A 24 -2.96 -57.35 0.38
CA ILE A 24 -2.03 -56.20 0.24
C ILE A 24 -2.82 -54.95 -0.08
N THR A 25 -2.60 -53.95 0.71
CA THR A 25 -3.17 -52.60 0.55
C THR A 25 -2.13 -51.55 0.63
N THR A 26 -2.50 -50.23 0.53
CA THR A 26 -1.58 -49.11 0.63
C THR A 26 -2.08 -48.11 1.68
N LEU A 27 -1.12 -47.43 2.33
CA LEU A 27 -1.42 -46.41 3.32
C LEU A 27 -1.93 -45.10 2.71
N GLY A 28 -2.03 -45.01 1.40
CA GLY A 28 -2.48 -43.79 0.71
C GLY A 28 -1.43 -42.68 0.71
N ARG A 29 -1.89 -41.44 0.53
CA ARG A 29 -1.00 -40.28 0.43
C ARG A 29 -0.15 -40.10 1.69
N GLY A 30 1.18 -39.90 1.51
CA GLY A 30 2.13 -39.78 2.62
C GLY A 30 2.42 -41.10 3.36
N GLY A 31 2.02 -42.22 2.79
CA GLY A 31 2.18 -43.55 3.42
C GLY A 31 3.62 -43.95 3.65
N SER A 32 4.56 -43.52 2.84
CA SER A 32 6.00 -43.78 3.07
C SER A 32 6.51 -43.07 4.33
N ASP A 33 6.15 -41.80 4.53
CA ASP A 33 6.52 -41.03 5.73
C ASP A 33 5.86 -41.66 6.98
N TYR A 34 4.61 -42.11 6.83
CA TYR A 34 3.89 -42.73 7.92
C TYR A 34 4.49 -44.11 8.29
N SER A 35 4.89 -44.92 7.31
CA SER A 35 5.60 -46.18 7.56
C SER A 35 6.90 -45.96 8.30
N ALA A 36 7.69 -44.98 7.88
CA ALA A 36 8.96 -44.61 8.53
C ALA A 36 8.75 -44.18 9.99
N SER A 37 7.69 -43.40 10.26
CA SER A 37 7.34 -42.96 11.61
C SER A 37 6.91 -44.10 12.52
N ILE A 38 6.10 -45.04 12.03
CA ILE A 38 5.72 -46.25 12.78
C ILE A 38 6.95 -47.09 13.13
N ILE A 39 7.85 -47.26 12.17
CA ILE A 39 9.06 -48.05 12.37
C ILE A 39 9.99 -47.33 13.40
N ALA A 40 10.17 -46.03 13.29
CA ALA A 40 10.95 -45.24 14.23
C ALA A 40 10.38 -45.32 15.66
N ASP A 41 9.07 -45.25 15.83
CA ASP A 41 8.40 -45.44 17.12
C ASP A 41 8.66 -46.83 17.68
N HIS A 42 8.43 -47.90 16.90
CA HIS A 42 8.59 -49.27 17.38
C HIS A 42 10.03 -49.60 17.74
N LEU A 43 11.01 -49.07 17.03
CA LEU A 43 12.42 -49.31 17.28
C LEU A 43 13.03 -48.40 18.36
N ASN A 44 12.26 -47.44 18.90
CA ASN A 44 12.76 -46.34 19.76
C ASN A 44 13.94 -45.62 19.10
N GLY A 45 13.74 -45.18 17.84
CA GLY A 45 14.77 -44.48 17.07
C GLY A 45 15.23 -43.19 17.74
N ASP A 46 16.52 -42.86 17.63
CA ASP A 46 17.07 -41.60 18.15
C ASP A 46 16.60 -40.38 17.35
N VAL A 47 16.37 -40.56 16.04
CA VAL A 47 15.94 -39.55 15.10
C VAL A 47 15.28 -40.18 13.87
N LEU A 48 14.26 -39.54 13.32
CA LEU A 48 13.72 -39.83 12.00
C LEU A 48 14.14 -38.73 11.02
N GLU A 49 14.76 -39.07 9.90
CA GLU A 49 15.07 -38.14 8.82
C GLU A 49 14.17 -38.41 7.63
N ILE A 50 13.46 -37.39 7.16
CA ILE A 50 12.69 -37.43 5.90
C ILE A 50 13.44 -36.58 4.87
N TRP A 51 13.89 -37.24 3.80
CA TRP A 51 14.59 -36.62 2.69
C TRP A 51 13.63 -36.36 1.55
N THR A 52 13.48 -35.08 1.18
CA THR A 52 12.53 -34.59 0.17
C THR A 52 13.20 -33.60 -0.79
N ASP A 53 12.44 -32.96 -1.66
CA ASP A 53 12.90 -31.98 -2.63
C ASP A 53 12.98 -30.53 -2.10
N VAL A 54 12.59 -30.31 -0.83
CA VAL A 54 12.58 -29.00 -0.20
C VAL A 54 13.49 -28.94 1.04
N SER A 55 14.03 -27.77 1.36
CA SER A 55 14.97 -27.58 2.47
C SER A 55 14.29 -27.42 3.84
N GLY A 56 13.18 -28.11 4.06
CA GLY A 56 12.40 -28.04 5.29
C GLY A 56 11.11 -27.26 5.16
N MET A 57 10.53 -26.86 6.30
CA MET A 57 9.34 -26.02 6.36
C MET A 57 9.71 -24.54 6.29
N TYR A 58 8.82 -23.72 5.72
CA TYR A 58 9.05 -22.29 5.53
C TYR A 58 7.98 -21.48 6.25
N THR A 59 8.30 -20.22 6.58
CA THR A 59 7.36 -19.28 7.21
C THR A 59 6.11 -18.96 6.37
N ALA A 60 6.19 -19.19 5.06
CA ALA A 60 5.06 -19.18 4.12
C ALA A 60 5.45 -19.98 2.86
N ASN A 61 4.49 -20.20 1.95
CA ASN A 61 4.77 -20.85 0.67
C ASN A 61 5.73 -20.01 -0.19
N PRO A 62 6.97 -20.46 -0.48
CA PRO A 62 7.99 -19.69 -1.21
C PRO A 62 7.63 -19.41 -2.68
N THR A 63 6.65 -20.11 -3.24
CA THR A 63 6.13 -19.79 -4.59
C THR A 63 5.29 -18.51 -4.59
N ILE A 64 4.64 -18.18 -3.46
CA ILE A 64 3.82 -16.97 -3.26
C ILE A 64 4.65 -15.87 -2.62
N VAL A 65 5.38 -16.19 -1.55
CA VAL A 65 6.20 -15.25 -0.77
C VAL A 65 7.67 -15.50 -1.05
N LYS A 66 8.29 -14.63 -1.85
CA LYS A 66 9.71 -14.78 -2.22
C LYS A 66 10.68 -14.58 -1.05
N GLN A 67 10.22 -13.92 0.02
CA GLN A 67 10.96 -13.66 1.25
C GLN A 67 10.72 -14.75 2.33
N ALA A 68 9.98 -15.81 2.01
CA ALA A 68 9.74 -16.90 2.96
C ALA A 68 11.07 -17.47 3.46
N ILE A 69 11.19 -17.60 4.78
CA ILE A 69 12.41 -18.01 5.49
C ILE A 69 12.26 -19.48 5.90
N PRO A 70 13.31 -20.33 5.74
CA PRO A 70 13.30 -21.68 6.28
C PRO A 70 13.20 -21.66 7.82
N ILE A 71 12.33 -22.50 8.36
CA ILE A 71 12.15 -22.67 9.81
C ILE A 71 13.15 -23.71 10.31
N SER A 72 14.09 -23.31 11.17
CA SER A 72 15.11 -24.23 11.69
C SER A 72 14.57 -25.21 12.72
N LYS A 73 13.69 -24.75 13.62
CA LYS A 73 13.05 -25.57 14.67
C LYS A 73 11.59 -25.22 14.80
N ILE A 74 10.76 -26.26 14.98
CA ILE A 74 9.30 -26.12 15.13
C ILE A 74 8.79 -27.26 16.04
N SER A 75 7.70 -27.03 16.78
CA SER A 75 7.09 -28.08 17.57
C SER A 75 6.32 -29.09 16.71
N TYR A 76 6.02 -30.28 17.27
CA TYR A 76 5.16 -31.26 16.58
C TYR A 76 3.79 -30.68 16.23
N TYR A 77 3.19 -29.94 17.15
CA TYR A 77 1.86 -29.36 16.97
C TYR A 77 1.85 -28.26 15.90
N GLU A 78 2.85 -27.35 15.94
CA GLU A 78 2.98 -26.30 14.91
C GLU A 78 3.20 -26.94 13.52
N ALA A 79 4.03 -27.97 13.43
CA ALA A 79 4.28 -28.67 12.17
C ALA A 79 3.03 -29.38 11.65
N MET A 80 2.24 -30.00 12.51
CA MET A 80 0.93 -30.59 12.12
C MET A 80 -0.04 -29.55 11.60
N GLU A 81 -0.19 -28.42 12.32
CA GLU A 81 -1.07 -27.32 11.92
C GLU A 81 -0.66 -26.74 10.56
N LEU A 82 0.62 -26.38 10.36
CA LEU A 82 1.09 -25.85 9.09
C LEU A 82 0.88 -26.85 7.94
N SER A 83 1.13 -28.14 8.19
CA SER A 83 0.96 -29.19 7.18
C SER A 83 -0.50 -29.46 6.86
N TYR A 84 -1.40 -29.38 7.84
CA TYR A 84 -2.83 -29.51 7.64
C TYR A 84 -3.37 -28.40 6.73
N PHE A 85 -2.95 -27.17 6.94
CA PHE A 85 -3.36 -26.01 6.16
C PHE A 85 -2.62 -25.83 4.83
N GLY A 86 -1.82 -26.82 4.37
CA GLY A 86 -1.32 -26.85 2.99
C GLY A 86 0.18 -26.72 2.80
N ALA A 87 0.98 -26.68 3.88
CA ALA A 87 2.43 -26.90 3.75
C ALA A 87 2.67 -28.37 3.40
N LYS A 88 2.70 -28.69 2.10
CA LYS A 88 2.80 -30.06 1.56
C LYS A 88 4.19 -30.72 1.78
N VAL A 89 4.83 -30.42 2.89
CA VAL A 89 6.20 -30.89 3.18
C VAL A 89 6.19 -32.23 3.88
N ILE A 90 5.21 -32.48 4.76
CA ILE A 90 5.02 -33.74 5.47
C ILE A 90 3.53 -34.03 5.60
N TYR A 91 3.18 -35.31 5.61
CA TYR A 91 1.82 -35.76 5.90
C TYR A 91 1.54 -35.67 7.41
N PRO A 92 0.54 -34.88 7.89
CA PRO A 92 0.34 -34.61 9.32
C PRO A 92 0.22 -35.86 10.20
N PRO A 93 -0.51 -36.92 9.80
CA PRO A 93 -0.55 -38.16 10.58
C PRO A 93 0.80 -38.86 10.80
N SER A 94 1.80 -38.59 9.95
CA SER A 94 3.15 -39.15 10.12
C SER A 94 3.90 -38.62 11.33
N ILE A 95 3.45 -37.50 11.91
CA ILE A 95 4.07 -36.92 13.10
C ILE A 95 3.55 -37.62 14.37
N GLN A 96 2.31 -38.11 14.36
CA GLN A 96 1.64 -38.64 15.53
C GLN A 96 2.40 -39.80 16.25
N PRO A 97 2.96 -40.81 15.56
CA PRO A 97 3.73 -41.87 16.22
C PRO A 97 4.94 -41.37 16.99
N LEU A 98 5.56 -40.26 16.55
CA LEU A 98 6.81 -39.76 17.13
C LEU A 98 6.59 -38.98 18.42
N ILE A 99 5.39 -38.43 18.64
CA ILE A 99 5.08 -37.54 19.78
C ILE A 99 5.25 -38.27 21.11
N ASN A 100 4.71 -39.48 21.23
CA ASN A 100 4.67 -40.21 22.51
C ASN A 100 6.09 -40.54 23.04
N LYS A 101 7.01 -40.82 22.14
CA LYS A 101 8.40 -41.15 22.48
C LYS A 101 9.37 -39.99 22.29
N LYS A 102 8.85 -38.81 21.90
CA LYS A 102 9.62 -37.60 21.70
C LYS A 102 10.76 -37.74 20.69
N ILE A 103 10.54 -38.58 19.64
CA ILE A 103 11.53 -38.83 18.60
C ILE A 103 11.65 -37.62 17.69
N PRO A 104 12.78 -36.94 17.60
CA PRO A 104 12.96 -35.80 16.72
C PRO A 104 12.82 -36.21 15.25
N LEU A 105 12.14 -35.36 14.47
CA LEU A 105 11.99 -35.49 13.02
C LEU A 105 12.77 -34.39 12.32
N LEU A 106 13.65 -34.77 11.40
CA LEU A 106 14.40 -33.82 10.54
C LEU A 106 13.90 -33.91 9.11
N ILE A 107 13.49 -32.76 8.56
CA ILE A 107 13.14 -32.65 7.14
C ILE A 107 14.34 -32.08 6.41
N LYS A 108 14.92 -32.86 5.48
CA LYS A 108 16.17 -32.52 4.78
C LYS A 108 15.99 -32.56 3.27
N ASN A 109 16.82 -31.78 2.57
CA ASN A 109 16.75 -31.67 1.11
C ASN A 109 17.76 -32.61 0.42
N THR A 110 17.26 -33.51 -0.39
CA THR A 110 18.07 -34.45 -1.17
C THR A 110 18.97 -33.73 -2.17
N PHE A 111 18.52 -32.61 -2.74
CA PHE A 111 19.31 -31.79 -3.70
C PHE A 111 20.24 -30.80 -3.03
N ASN A 112 20.09 -30.57 -1.70
CA ASN A 112 20.99 -29.73 -0.91
C ASN A 112 21.29 -30.38 0.46
N PRO A 113 22.06 -31.48 0.51
CA PRO A 113 22.28 -32.26 1.74
C PRO A 113 23.03 -31.49 2.84
N LYS A 114 23.73 -30.41 2.48
CA LYS A 114 24.44 -29.54 3.44
C LYS A 114 23.51 -28.63 4.23
N HIS A 115 22.28 -28.38 3.74
CA HIS A 115 21.30 -27.58 4.44
C HIS A 115 20.77 -28.35 5.67
N LEU A 116 20.75 -27.70 6.84
CA LEU A 116 20.34 -28.32 8.10
C LEU A 116 18.89 -28.80 8.10
N GLY A 117 18.03 -28.20 7.23
CA GLY A 117 16.59 -28.51 7.16
C GLY A 117 15.79 -27.95 8.33
N THR A 118 14.66 -28.59 8.63
CA THR A 118 13.79 -28.25 9.77
C THR A 118 13.81 -29.39 10.78
N LYS A 119 14.12 -29.07 12.04
CA LYS A 119 13.97 -30.00 13.17
C LYS A 119 12.59 -29.82 13.81
N ILE A 120 11.81 -30.91 13.83
CA ILE A 120 10.51 -30.99 14.50
C ILE A 120 10.73 -31.77 15.80
N SER A 121 10.42 -31.21 16.95
CA SER A 121 10.63 -31.80 18.27
C SER A 121 9.63 -31.26 19.29
N GLU A 122 9.65 -31.75 20.54
CA GLU A 122 8.78 -31.22 21.59
C GLU A 122 9.06 -29.72 21.87
N GLU A 123 10.30 -29.31 21.80
CA GLU A 123 10.71 -27.92 22.04
C GLU A 123 10.64 -27.10 20.75
N SER A 124 9.80 -26.07 20.75
CA SER A 124 9.87 -24.98 19.78
C SER A 124 11.16 -24.15 19.98
N SER A 125 11.66 -23.47 18.94
CA SER A 125 12.70 -22.45 19.12
C SER A 125 12.17 -21.34 20.05
N SER A 126 13.04 -20.83 20.92
CA SER A 126 12.82 -19.81 21.97
C SER A 126 11.55 -18.96 21.85
N ASN A 127 10.94 -18.59 22.98
CA ASN A 127 9.71 -17.78 23.14
C ASN A 127 9.67 -16.42 22.40
N GLU A 128 10.71 -16.07 21.65
CA GLU A 128 10.82 -14.80 20.92
C GLU A 128 10.03 -14.77 19.59
N VAL A 129 9.78 -15.91 18.97
CA VAL A 129 9.07 -15.97 17.68
C VAL A 129 7.63 -16.43 17.91
N VAL A 130 6.73 -15.47 18.01
CA VAL A 130 5.32 -15.67 18.34
C VAL A 130 4.56 -16.43 17.26
N VAL A 131 4.77 -16.08 15.99
CA VAL A 131 4.16 -16.73 14.81
C VAL A 131 5.24 -17.52 14.08
N LYS A 132 5.00 -18.81 13.84
CA LYS A 132 5.96 -19.71 13.16
C LYS A 132 5.76 -19.76 11.66
N GLY A 133 4.54 -19.67 11.19
CA GLY A 133 4.27 -19.74 9.77
C GLY A 133 2.84 -19.36 9.38
N ILE A 134 2.68 -19.15 8.08
CA ILE A 134 1.40 -18.88 7.43
C ILE A 134 1.20 -19.94 6.36
N SER A 135 0.10 -20.66 6.46
CA SER A 135 -0.30 -21.69 5.50
C SER A 135 -1.65 -21.37 4.89
N HIS A 136 -2.03 -22.07 3.80
CA HIS A 136 -3.33 -21.85 3.18
C HIS A 136 -3.86 -23.10 2.50
N ILE A 137 -5.19 -23.17 2.41
CA ILE A 137 -5.90 -24.18 1.66
C ILE A 137 -6.63 -23.50 0.51
N ASP A 138 -6.28 -23.87 -0.72
CA ASP A 138 -6.99 -23.44 -1.92
C ASP A 138 -8.31 -24.19 -2.11
N ASP A 139 -9.14 -23.65 -3.02
CA ASP A 139 -10.36 -24.26 -3.50
C ASP A 139 -11.34 -24.64 -2.37
N VAL A 140 -11.66 -23.60 -1.58
CA VAL A 140 -12.61 -23.66 -0.48
C VAL A 140 -13.94 -23.02 -0.92
N SER A 141 -15.05 -23.63 -0.53
CA SER A 141 -16.39 -23.06 -0.59
C SER A 141 -16.95 -22.90 0.81
N LEU A 142 -17.61 -21.77 1.07
CA LEU A 142 -18.39 -21.56 2.28
C LEU A 142 -19.83 -21.99 2.04
N ILE A 143 -20.40 -22.74 2.98
CA ILE A 143 -21.81 -23.09 2.99
C ILE A 143 -22.41 -22.47 4.24
N ASN A 144 -23.36 -21.56 4.05
CA ASN A 144 -24.05 -20.87 5.11
C ASN A 144 -25.51 -21.31 5.20
N ILE A 145 -25.92 -21.68 6.40
CA ILE A 145 -27.33 -21.93 6.75
C ILE A 145 -27.75 -20.87 7.77
N GLU A 146 -28.89 -20.23 7.53
CA GLU A 146 -29.36 -19.11 8.36
C GLU A 146 -30.89 -19.11 8.48
N GLY A 147 -31.38 -18.65 9.63
CA GLY A 147 -32.80 -18.44 9.85
C GLY A 147 -33.18 -18.35 11.32
N SER A 148 -34.30 -17.67 11.60
CA SER A 148 -34.84 -17.49 12.94
C SER A 148 -35.26 -18.80 13.62
N GLY A 149 -35.53 -19.83 12.84
CA GLY A 149 -35.90 -21.16 13.37
C GLY A 149 -34.73 -21.95 13.97
N MET A 150 -33.51 -21.41 13.95
CA MET A 150 -32.36 -22.01 14.60
C MET A 150 -32.22 -21.60 16.08
N PHE A 151 -32.81 -20.45 16.44
CA PHE A 151 -32.66 -19.86 17.77
C PHE A 151 -33.25 -20.75 18.86
N GLY A 152 -32.43 -21.12 19.86
CA GLY A 152 -32.83 -21.93 21.02
C GLY A 152 -33.15 -23.39 20.67
N VAL A 153 -32.89 -23.87 19.46
CA VAL A 153 -33.15 -25.27 19.05
C VAL A 153 -31.91 -26.13 19.32
N THR A 154 -31.98 -26.95 20.35
CA THR A 154 -30.90 -27.89 20.69
C THR A 154 -30.68 -28.94 19.59
N GLY A 155 -29.38 -29.25 19.32
CA GLY A 155 -29.02 -30.32 18.38
C GLY A 155 -28.99 -29.92 16.90
N PHE A 156 -29.18 -28.64 16.56
CA PHE A 156 -29.10 -28.15 15.18
C PHE A 156 -27.74 -28.46 14.54
N ALA A 157 -26.66 -28.12 15.21
CA ALA A 157 -25.29 -28.39 14.77
C ALA A 157 -25.06 -29.92 14.60
N LYS A 158 -25.56 -30.74 15.54
CA LYS A 158 -25.47 -32.21 15.43
C LYS A 158 -26.09 -32.71 14.11
N ARG A 159 -27.32 -32.29 13.80
CA ARG A 159 -28.04 -32.70 12.58
C ARG A 159 -27.27 -32.28 11.32
N MET A 160 -26.66 -31.09 11.32
CA MET A 160 -25.88 -30.59 10.18
C MET A 160 -24.61 -31.43 9.97
N PHE A 161 -23.84 -31.71 11.03
CA PHE A 161 -22.60 -32.48 10.92
C PHE A 161 -22.89 -33.97 10.61
N GLU A 162 -23.98 -34.51 11.12
CA GLU A 162 -24.46 -35.85 10.77
C GLU A 162 -24.71 -35.94 9.25
N ALA A 163 -25.47 -35.01 8.69
CA ALA A 163 -25.76 -34.96 7.26
C ALA A 163 -24.47 -34.87 6.39
N LEU A 164 -23.49 -34.10 6.81
CA LEU A 164 -22.20 -33.99 6.14
C LEU A 164 -21.38 -35.28 6.26
N SER A 165 -21.34 -35.88 7.45
CA SER A 165 -20.61 -37.13 7.74
C SER A 165 -21.17 -38.32 6.94
N GLU A 166 -22.48 -38.47 6.84
CA GLU A 166 -23.16 -39.52 6.03
C GLU A 166 -22.73 -39.44 4.54
N ARG A 167 -22.40 -38.25 4.04
CA ARG A 167 -21.90 -38.01 2.67
C ARG A 167 -20.37 -37.95 2.57
N LYS A 168 -19.66 -38.30 3.65
CA LYS A 168 -18.18 -38.27 3.72
C LYS A 168 -17.59 -36.93 3.34
N VAL A 169 -18.30 -35.84 3.65
CA VAL A 169 -17.82 -34.45 3.44
C VAL A 169 -16.96 -34.04 4.63
N ASN A 170 -15.68 -33.79 4.37
CA ASN A 170 -14.78 -33.27 5.39
C ASN A 170 -14.95 -31.73 5.54
N VAL A 171 -15.16 -31.30 6.78
CA VAL A 171 -15.29 -29.87 7.12
C VAL A 171 -13.91 -29.31 7.48
N ILE A 172 -13.50 -28.24 6.78
CA ILE A 172 -12.20 -27.58 6.97
C ILE A 172 -12.26 -26.58 8.12
N MET A 173 -13.36 -25.82 8.21
CA MET A 173 -13.56 -24.80 9.23
C MET A 173 -15.04 -24.68 9.57
N ILE A 174 -15.31 -24.32 10.81
CA ILE A 174 -16.66 -24.09 11.33
C ILE A 174 -16.65 -22.72 11.97
N THR A 175 -17.68 -21.92 11.67
CA THR A 175 -17.94 -20.68 12.41
C THR A 175 -19.43 -20.55 12.68
N GLN A 176 -19.76 -20.19 13.92
CA GLN A 176 -21.12 -19.95 14.35
C GLN A 176 -21.18 -18.63 15.10
N ALA A 177 -22.09 -17.76 14.70
CA ALA A 177 -22.33 -16.53 15.45
C ALA A 177 -23.00 -16.82 16.78
N SER A 178 -22.68 -16.03 17.81
CA SER A 178 -23.24 -16.17 19.16
C SER A 178 -24.76 -15.99 19.22
N SER A 179 -25.37 -15.40 18.20
CA SER A 179 -26.83 -15.24 18.08
C SER A 179 -27.57 -16.52 17.66
N GLU A 180 -26.87 -17.63 17.39
CA GLU A 180 -27.43 -18.89 16.91
C GLU A 180 -28.27 -18.80 15.60
N HIS A 181 -28.25 -17.65 14.92
CA HIS A 181 -29.01 -17.44 13.69
C HIS A 181 -28.36 -18.02 12.44
N SER A 182 -27.08 -18.36 12.48
CA SER A 182 -26.35 -18.89 11.36
C SER A 182 -25.23 -19.83 11.75
N ILE A 183 -25.03 -20.86 10.94
CA ILE A 183 -23.83 -21.72 10.98
C ILE A 183 -23.22 -21.70 9.60
N CYS A 184 -21.92 -21.43 9.54
CA CYS A 184 -21.15 -21.48 8.31
C CYS A 184 -20.07 -22.55 8.41
N VAL A 185 -19.97 -23.39 7.37
CA VAL A 185 -18.93 -24.41 7.25
C VAL A 185 -18.13 -24.19 5.98
N ALA A 186 -16.84 -24.41 6.07
CA ALA A 186 -15.94 -24.42 4.92
C ALA A 186 -15.66 -25.86 4.50
N VAL A 187 -15.82 -26.13 3.21
CA VAL A 187 -15.56 -27.44 2.61
C VAL A 187 -14.70 -27.28 1.35
N ARG A 188 -14.10 -28.37 0.86
CA ARG A 188 -13.46 -28.35 -0.48
C ARG A 188 -14.52 -28.12 -1.55
N THR A 189 -14.21 -27.30 -2.55
CA THR A 189 -15.15 -26.90 -3.62
C THR A 189 -15.74 -28.11 -4.38
N ASN A 190 -14.97 -29.20 -4.53
CA ASN A 190 -15.48 -30.43 -5.18
C ASN A 190 -16.57 -31.17 -4.39
N TYR A 191 -16.81 -30.79 -3.13
CA TYR A 191 -17.84 -31.36 -2.27
C TYR A 191 -18.99 -30.39 -1.97
N ASP A 192 -18.95 -29.16 -2.45
CA ASP A 192 -19.86 -28.10 -2.04
C ASP A 192 -21.32 -28.35 -2.38
N GLU A 193 -21.61 -28.86 -3.60
CA GLU A 193 -22.97 -29.23 -4.02
C GLU A 193 -23.49 -30.43 -3.25
N ILE A 194 -22.63 -31.42 -2.95
CA ILE A 194 -22.99 -32.60 -2.17
C ILE A 194 -23.33 -32.14 -0.74
N ALA A 195 -22.54 -31.32 -0.16
CA ALA A 195 -22.73 -30.76 1.18
C ALA A 195 -24.01 -29.92 1.26
N LYS A 196 -24.23 -29.01 0.28
CA LYS A 196 -25.46 -28.22 0.19
C LYS A 196 -26.69 -29.11 0.16
N LYS A 197 -26.74 -30.10 -0.76
CA LYS A 197 -27.88 -31.02 -0.88
C LYS A 197 -28.11 -31.83 0.39
N ALA A 198 -27.05 -32.27 1.07
CA ALA A 198 -27.17 -33.02 2.31
C ALA A 198 -27.80 -32.15 3.42
N ILE A 199 -27.33 -30.90 3.57
CA ILE A 199 -27.87 -29.93 4.52
C ILE A 199 -29.33 -29.60 4.20
N ASP A 200 -29.64 -29.20 2.98
CA ASP A 200 -31.01 -28.82 2.56
C ASP A 200 -32.00 -29.95 2.74
N ASN A 201 -31.62 -31.22 2.42
CA ASN A 201 -32.45 -32.38 2.65
C ASN A 201 -32.69 -32.62 4.15
N LYS A 202 -31.66 -32.50 5.01
CA LYS A 202 -31.78 -32.73 6.45
C LYS A 202 -32.69 -31.72 7.13
N PHE A 203 -32.75 -30.51 6.57
CA PHE A 203 -33.55 -29.40 7.08
C PHE A 203 -34.74 -29.04 6.17
N SER A 204 -35.16 -29.95 5.31
CA SER A 204 -36.24 -29.71 4.34
C SER A 204 -37.55 -29.29 4.98
N HIS A 205 -37.90 -29.81 6.13
CA HIS A 205 -39.09 -29.44 6.89
C HIS A 205 -39.05 -27.99 7.38
N GLU A 206 -37.93 -27.58 7.99
CA GLU A 206 -37.75 -26.19 8.47
C GLU A 206 -37.67 -25.18 7.32
N ILE A 207 -37.10 -25.60 6.19
CA ILE A 207 -37.06 -24.80 4.95
C ILE A 207 -38.47 -24.61 4.41
N SER A 208 -39.28 -25.70 4.33
CA SER A 208 -40.67 -25.64 3.82
C SER A 208 -41.58 -24.76 4.68
N LEU A 209 -41.31 -24.68 5.97
CA LEU A 209 -41.99 -23.80 6.91
C LEU A 209 -41.49 -22.34 6.91
N GLY A 210 -40.46 -22.01 6.10
CA GLY A 210 -39.86 -20.70 6.07
C GLY A 210 -39.10 -20.33 7.34
N LYS A 211 -38.81 -21.29 8.22
CA LYS A 211 -38.05 -21.06 9.48
C LYS A 211 -36.55 -20.83 9.25
N ILE A 212 -36.01 -21.48 8.21
CA ILE A 212 -34.64 -21.29 7.74
C ILE A 212 -34.64 -21.13 6.22
N SER A 213 -33.64 -20.43 5.71
CA SER A 213 -33.41 -20.29 4.27
C SER A 213 -32.68 -21.55 3.73
N PRO A 214 -32.88 -21.94 2.45
CA PRO A 214 -32.01 -22.90 1.79
C PRO A 214 -30.54 -22.46 1.92
N SER A 215 -29.65 -23.44 2.14
CA SER A 215 -28.23 -23.11 2.33
C SER A 215 -27.63 -22.44 1.09
N ARG A 216 -26.70 -21.51 1.31
CA ARG A 216 -26.03 -20.75 0.24
C ARG A 216 -24.57 -21.17 0.14
N ILE A 217 -24.08 -21.28 -1.09
CA ILE A 217 -22.66 -21.55 -1.39
C ILE A 217 -21.98 -20.28 -1.84
N GLU A 218 -20.87 -19.92 -1.19
CA GLU A 218 -19.92 -18.92 -1.69
C GLU A 218 -18.65 -19.64 -2.13
N ARG A 219 -18.32 -19.57 -3.43
CA ARG A 219 -17.17 -20.21 -4.06
C ARG A 219 -15.98 -19.25 -4.21
N ASN A 220 -14.88 -19.80 -4.72
CA ASN A 220 -13.64 -19.03 -4.96
C ASN A 220 -13.07 -18.44 -3.68
N MET A 221 -13.07 -19.20 -2.61
CA MET A 221 -12.50 -18.84 -1.31
C MET A 221 -11.18 -19.59 -1.07
N VAL A 222 -10.38 -19.02 -0.17
CA VAL A 222 -9.18 -19.66 0.37
C VAL A 222 -9.19 -19.52 1.88
N ASN A 223 -8.75 -20.58 2.57
CA ASN A 223 -8.52 -20.53 4.01
C ASN A 223 -7.03 -20.23 4.25
N ILE A 224 -6.73 -19.19 5.00
CA ILE A 224 -5.37 -18.82 5.43
C ILE A 224 -5.29 -19.05 6.92
N ALA A 225 -4.24 -19.74 7.37
CA ALA A 225 -3.98 -20.00 8.78
C ALA A 225 -2.64 -19.38 9.19
N VAL A 226 -2.66 -18.59 10.27
CA VAL A 226 -1.48 -18.10 10.97
C VAL A 226 -1.25 -19.03 12.15
N VAL A 227 -0.07 -19.63 12.25
CA VAL A 227 0.26 -20.70 13.19
C VAL A 227 1.45 -20.33 14.06
N GLY A 228 1.37 -20.63 15.37
CA GLY A 228 2.46 -20.48 16.32
C GLY A 228 2.05 -20.77 17.76
N GLU A 229 2.79 -21.56 18.50
CA GLU A 229 2.55 -21.82 19.94
C GLU A 229 2.81 -20.57 20.78
N GLY A 230 3.72 -19.70 20.35
CA GLY A 230 3.97 -18.41 21.00
C GLY A 230 2.79 -17.43 20.95
N MET A 231 1.74 -17.72 20.15
CA MET A 231 0.52 -16.91 20.13
C MET A 231 -0.34 -17.07 21.39
N LYS A 232 -0.19 -18.19 22.09
CA LYS A 232 -0.94 -18.46 23.31
C LYS A 232 -0.66 -17.40 24.37
N ASN A 233 -1.71 -16.77 24.89
CA ASN A 233 -1.65 -15.67 25.86
C ASN A 233 -0.88 -14.43 25.37
N HIS A 234 -0.60 -14.32 24.05
CA HIS A 234 0.08 -13.16 23.48
C HIS A 234 -0.92 -12.13 22.94
N GLN A 235 -0.86 -10.92 23.51
CA GLN A 235 -1.79 -9.85 23.14
C GLN A 235 -1.44 -9.27 21.76
N GLY A 236 -2.49 -8.82 21.05
CA GLY A 236 -2.35 -8.03 19.82
C GLY A 236 -2.16 -8.82 18.53
N ILE A 237 -2.02 -10.15 18.54
CA ILE A 237 -1.82 -10.96 17.31
C ILE A 237 -3.03 -10.86 16.38
N SER A 238 -4.23 -11.07 16.89
CA SER A 238 -5.47 -10.93 16.11
C SER A 238 -5.64 -9.51 15.58
N GLY A 239 -5.34 -8.49 16.41
CA GLY A 239 -5.35 -7.08 16.00
C GLY A 239 -4.38 -6.81 14.85
N LYS A 240 -3.14 -7.33 14.91
CA LYS A 240 -2.15 -7.23 13.82
C LYS A 240 -2.63 -7.91 12.55
N LEU A 241 -3.23 -9.11 12.66
CA LEU A 241 -3.76 -9.85 11.52
C LEU A 241 -4.89 -9.08 10.84
N PHE A 242 -5.91 -8.67 11.60
CA PHE A 242 -7.09 -8.02 11.03
C PHE A 242 -6.80 -6.62 10.50
N SER A 243 -5.99 -5.82 11.20
CA SER A 243 -5.57 -4.51 10.70
C SER A 243 -4.74 -4.61 9.43
N THR A 244 -3.84 -5.60 9.34
CA THR A 244 -3.03 -5.82 8.13
C THR A 244 -3.91 -6.11 6.92
N LEU A 245 -4.92 -6.95 7.07
CA LEU A 245 -5.84 -7.28 5.97
C LEU A 245 -6.74 -6.10 5.62
N GLY A 246 -7.29 -5.41 6.62
CA GLY A 246 -8.15 -4.24 6.43
C GLY A 246 -7.42 -3.10 5.70
N ASN A 247 -6.20 -2.77 6.12
CA ASN A 247 -5.36 -1.73 5.50
C ASN A 247 -4.96 -2.07 4.04
N ASN A 248 -5.02 -3.36 3.67
CA ASN A 248 -4.80 -3.82 2.31
C ASN A 248 -6.11 -4.04 1.52
N ASN A 249 -7.25 -3.55 2.03
CA ASN A 249 -8.57 -3.70 1.39
C ASN A 249 -8.95 -5.17 1.13
N ILE A 250 -8.65 -6.04 2.08
CA ILE A 250 -8.99 -7.46 2.01
C ILE A 250 -10.13 -7.74 2.97
N ASN A 251 -11.29 -8.11 2.43
CA ASN A 251 -12.44 -8.48 3.22
C ASN A 251 -12.29 -9.90 3.75
N ILE A 252 -12.56 -10.10 5.05
CA ILE A 252 -12.58 -11.40 5.73
C ILE A 252 -14.02 -11.90 5.73
N LYS A 253 -14.24 -13.11 5.19
CA LYS A 253 -15.55 -13.73 5.10
C LYS A 253 -15.92 -14.54 6.34
N ALA A 254 -14.95 -15.24 6.91
CA ALA A 254 -15.11 -16.04 8.11
C ALA A 254 -13.81 -16.11 8.91
N ILE A 255 -13.94 -16.30 10.22
CA ILE A 255 -12.83 -16.35 11.17
C ILE A 255 -13.06 -17.53 12.11
N ALA A 256 -12.01 -18.28 12.40
CA ALA A 256 -12.01 -19.30 13.46
C ALA A 256 -10.68 -19.23 14.23
N GLN A 257 -10.77 -19.23 15.55
CA GLN A 257 -9.63 -19.37 16.47
C GLN A 257 -9.99 -20.40 17.53
N GLY A 258 -9.19 -21.45 17.63
CA GLY A 258 -9.39 -22.48 18.66
C GLY A 258 -8.98 -21.98 20.06
N ALA A 259 -9.55 -22.58 21.11
CA ALA A 259 -9.21 -22.29 22.49
C ALA A 259 -7.74 -22.59 22.84
N THR A 260 -7.03 -23.34 22.03
CA THR A 260 -5.58 -23.58 22.16
C THR A 260 -4.75 -22.37 21.77
N GLU A 261 -5.33 -21.41 21.06
CA GLU A 261 -4.68 -20.18 20.55
C GLU A 261 -3.45 -20.43 19.65
N ARG A 262 -3.29 -21.67 19.15
CA ARG A 262 -2.13 -22.05 18.31
C ARG A 262 -2.28 -21.66 16.85
N ASN A 263 -3.51 -21.40 16.40
CA ASN A 263 -3.80 -20.91 15.06
C ASN A 263 -4.95 -19.90 15.04
N ILE A 264 -4.92 -19.03 14.03
CA ILE A 264 -6.03 -18.18 13.61
C ILE A 264 -6.26 -18.46 12.14
N SER A 265 -7.43 -18.97 11.83
CA SER A 265 -7.86 -19.28 10.45
C SER A 265 -8.84 -18.24 9.97
N ILE A 266 -8.63 -17.76 8.74
CA ILE A 266 -9.48 -16.78 8.08
C ILE A 266 -9.82 -17.21 6.67
N ILE A 267 -11.00 -16.87 6.22
CA ILE A 267 -11.42 -17.12 4.84
C ILE A 267 -11.53 -15.78 4.10
N VAL A 268 -10.88 -15.71 2.94
CA VAL A 268 -10.88 -14.55 2.05
C VAL A 268 -11.14 -14.98 0.60
N ASP A 269 -11.48 -14.02 -0.27
CA ASP A 269 -11.62 -14.28 -1.71
C ASP A 269 -10.27 -14.76 -2.31
N LYS A 270 -10.30 -15.77 -3.18
CA LYS A 270 -9.12 -16.37 -3.83
C LYS A 270 -8.27 -15.33 -4.59
N LYS A 271 -8.90 -14.30 -5.19
CA LYS A 271 -8.19 -13.20 -5.87
C LYS A 271 -7.24 -12.43 -4.94
N ASN A 272 -7.50 -12.44 -3.65
CA ASN A 272 -6.71 -11.73 -2.65
C ASN A 272 -5.63 -12.60 -1.98
N LEU A 273 -5.53 -13.89 -2.31
CA LEU A 273 -4.60 -14.82 -1.66
C LEU A 273 -3.17 -14.31 -1.60
N ASN A 274 -2.61 -13.95 -2.76
CA ASN A 274 -1.21 -13.50 -2.83
C ASN A 274 -0.98 -12.22 -2.02
N LYS A 275 -1.90 -11.26 -2.10
CA LYS A 275 -1.81 -10.01 -1.34
C LYS A 275 -1.93 -10.27 0.16
N ALA A 276 -2.89 -11.10 0.57
CA ALA A 276 -3.10 -11.45 1.97
C ALA A 276 -1.87 -12.12 2.60
N ILE A 277 -1.36 -13.21 1.99
CA ILE A 277 -0.21 -13.94 2.53
C ILE A 277 1.04 -13.06 2.55
N ASN A 278 1.33 -12.28 1.49
CA ASN A 278 2.49 -11.39 1.47
C ASN A 278 2.38 -10.28 2.52
N SER A 279 1.20 -9.68 2.70
CA SER A 279 1.00 -8.63 3.72
C SER A 279 1.15 -9.17 5.14
N LEU A 280 0.58 -10.35 5.41
CA LEU A 280 0.72 -11.00 6.71
C LEU A 280 2.15 -11.44 6.97
N HIS A 281 2.84 -11.99 5.96
CA HIS A 281 4.24 -12.40 6.10
C HIS A 281 5.13 -11.19 6.41
N GLU A 282 4.97 -10.07 5.69
CA GLU A 282 5.67 -8.82 6.00
C GLU A 282 5.45 -8.39 7.44
N LYS A 283 4.19 -8.42 7.91
CA LYS A 283 3.85 -7.95 9.26
C LYS A 283 4.39 -8.82 10.38
N PHE A 284 4.49 -10.14 10.16
CA PHE A 284 4.90 -11.09 11.20
C PHE A 284 6.38 -11.50 11.12
N PHE A 285 6.98 -11.50 9.93
CA PHE A 285 8.33 -12.06 9.73
C PHE A 285 9.34 -11.08 9.13
N GLU A 286 8.90 -10.08 8.38
CA GLU A 286 9.78 -9.10 7.78
C GLU A 286 9.88 -7.86 8.68
N SER A 287 10.44 -8.02 9.87
CA SER A 287 10.57 -6.93 10.84
C SER A 287 11.51 -5.80 10.39
N GLN A 288 12.29 -5.99 9.33
CA GLN A 288 13.36 -5.06 8.95
C GLN A 288 13.13 -4.30 7.64
N ILE A 289 12.46 -4.86 6.62
CA ILE A 289 12.35 -4.20 5.32
C ILE A 289 10.93 -4.24 4.77
N LYS A 290 10.26 -3.06 4.70
CA LYS A 290 8.96 -2.86 4.07
C LYS A 290 9.13 -2.59 2.58
N GLN A 291 8.38 -3.29 1.72
CA GLN A 291 8.41 -3.08 0.26
C GLN A 291 7.35 -2.08 -0.18
N LEU A 292 7.73 -1.08 -0.96
CA LEU A 292 6.85 -0.13 -1.63
C LEU A 292 6.85 -0.41 -3.13
N ASN A 293 5.67 -0.53 -3.73
CA ASN A 293 5.48 -0.86 -5.14
C ASN A 293 4.97 0.37 -5.90
N LEU A 294 5.82 0.97 -6.73
CA LEU A 294 5.53 2.23 -7.42
C LEU A 294 5.04 2.03 -8.85
N PHE A 295 4.02 2.80 -9.21
CA PHE A 295 3.47 2.95 -10.55
C PHE A 295 3.52 4.43 -10.91
N ILE A 296 4.42 4.82 -11.83
CA ILE A 296 4.80 6.23 -12.07
C ILE A 296 4.33 6.67 -13.46
N ILE A 297 3.47 7.67 -13.52
CA ILE A 297 3.12 8.38 -14.76
C ILE A 297 3.77 9.76 -14.75
N GLY A 298 4.39 10.11 -15.90
CA GLY A 298 5.13 11.36 -16.05
C GLY A 298 6.59 11.22 -15.68
N VAL A 299 7.38 10.55 -16.54
CA VAL A 299 8.84 10.40 -16.38
C VAL A 299 9.61 11.38 -17.26
N GLY A 300 9.15 12.62 -17.33
CA GLY A 300 9.87 13.76 -17.90
C GLY A 300 10.93 14.30 -16.91
N ASN A 301 11.08 15.63 -16.87
CA ASN A 301 12.09 16.30 -16.03
C ASN A 301 11.97 15.90 -14.53
N VAL A 302 10.80 16.03 -13.92
CA VAL A 302 10.59 15.70 -12.50
C VAL A 302 10.68 14.20 -12.25
N GLY A 303 9.95 13.39 -13.03
CA GLY A 303 9.91 11.93 -12.82
C GLY A 303 11.24 11.24 -13.12
N GLY A 304 12.02 11.72 -14.07
CA GLY A 304 13.39 11.23 -14.33
C GLY A 304 14.30 11.48 -13.12
N LYS A 305 14.26 12.69 -12.54
CA LYS A 305 15.01 13.01 -11.32
C LYS A 305 14.56 12.19 -10.10
N LEU A 306 13.26 11.93 -9.99
CA LEU A 306 12.74 11.02 -8.95
C LEU A 306 13.35 9.62 -9.06
N LEU A 307 13.39 9.05 -10.26
CA LEU A 307 13.99 7.72 -10.49
C LEU A 307 15.50 7.71 -10.19
N GLU A 308 16.22 8.79 -10.51
CA GLU A 308 17.63 8.95 -10.12
C GLU A 308 17.81 8.99 -8.61
N GLN A 309 17.01 9.77 -7.89
CA GLN A 309 17.07 9.89 -6.42
C GLN A 309 16.72 8.56 -5.75
N ILE A 310 15.70 7.85 -6.20
CA ILE A 310 15.36 6.51 -5.70
C ILE A 310 16.54 5.54 -5.86
N LYS A 311 17.19 5.56 -7.02
CA LYS A 311 18.36 4.73 -7.29
C LYS A 311 19.55 5.07 -6.38
N MET A 312 19.83 6.36 -6.18
CA MET A 312 20.94 6.82 -5.34
C MET A 312 20.74 6.45 -3.87
N GLN A 313 19.49 6.44 -3.39
CA GLN A 313 19.15 6.21 -1.98
C GLN A 313 18.82 4.75 -1.66
N GLU A 314 18.92 3.81 -2.62
CA GLU A 314 18.50 2.42 -2.44
C GLU A 314 19.12 1.76 -1.20
N ASN A 315 20.43 1.92 -1.00
CA ASN A 315 21.14 1.37 0.15
C ASN A 315 20.71 2.02 1.46
N TYR A 316 20.64 3.35 1.51
CA TYR A 316 20.21 4.08 2.70
C TYR A 316 18.79 3.71 3.13
N LEU A 317 17.86 3.64 2.17
CA LEU A 317 16.49 3.21 2.43
C LEU A 317 16.43 1.82 3.05
N SER A 318 17.20 0.88 2.50
CA SER A 318 17.21 -0.51 2.97
C SER A 318 17.85 -0.65 4.34
N GLU A 319 19.03 -0.06 4.55
CA GLU A 319 19.83 -0.25 5.76
C GLU A 319 19.34 0.56 6.96
N PHE A 320 18.95 1.82 6.73
CA PHE A 320 18.61 2.74 7.83
C PHE A 320 17.11 2.95 8.02
N LEU A 321 16.31 2.88 6.95
CA LEU A 321 14.87 3.10 7.04
C LEU A 321 14.06 1.80 6.92
N GLY A 322 14.69 0.67 6.62
CA GLY A 322 13.99 -0.59 6.41
C GLY A 322 12.96 -0.51 5.26
N LEU A 323 13.27 0.26 4.21
CA LEU A 323 12.39 0.45 3.06
C LEU A 323 13.04 -0.06 1.77
N LYS A 324 12.30 -0.79 0.96
CA LYS A 324 12.71 -1.21 -0.38
C LYS A 324 11.71 -0.74 -1.42
N ILE A 325 12.15 0.11 -2.33
CA ILE A 325 11.31 0.64 -3.41
C ILE A 325 11.43 -0.24 -4.66
N ARG A 326 10.30 -0.59 -5.24
CA ARG A 326 10.18 -1.39 -6.46
C ARG A 326 9.34 -0.62 -7.48
N VAL A 327 9.92 -0.21 -8.59
CA VAL A 327 9.19 0.44 -9.68
C VAL A 327 8.68 -0.63 -10.63
N LEU A 328 7.38 -0.73 -10.82
CA LEU A 328 6.70 -1.79 -11.58
C LEU A 328 5.96 -1.27 -12.82
N GLY A 329 5.71 0.03 -12.87
CA GLY A 329 5.12 0.70 -14.02
C GLY A 329 5.73 2.07 -14.23
N ILE A 330 6.07 2.41 -15.48
CA ILE A 330 6.57 3.72 -15.88
C ILE A 330 5.84 4.12 -17.15
N SER A 331 5.36 5.37 -17.22
CA SER A 331 4.75 5.92 -18.43
C SER A 331 5.14 7.37 -18.67
N ASN A 332 5.41 7.71 -19.92
CA ASN A 332 5.41 9.09 -20.40
C ASN A 332 4.12 9.37 -21.20
N SER A 333 4.07 10.47 -21.95
CA SER A 333 2.89 10.83 -22.77
C SER A 333 2.69 9.94 -24.01
N ARG A 334 3.66 9.11 -24.39
CA ARG A 334 3.66 8.31 -25.62
C ARG A 334 3.75 6.82 -25.39
N LYS A 335 4.59 6.39 -24.44
CA LYS A 335 4.94 4.99 -24.20
C LYS A 335 4.87 4.63 -22.73
N MET A 336 4.72 3.34 -22.44
CA MET A 336 4.75 2.81 -21.08
C MET A 336 5.52 1.49 -21.00
N ILE A 337 5.96 1.15 -19.79
CA ILE A 337 6.50 -0.15 -19.41
C ILE A 337 5.65 -0.67 -18.26
N LEU A 338 5.09 -1.85 -18.41
CA LEU A 338 4.35 -2.57 -17.37
C LEU A 338 5.10 -3.86 -17.04
N SER A 339 5.48 -4.06 -15.80
CA SER A 339 6.31 -5.20 -15.41
C SER A 339 5.81 -5.87 -14.13
N ARG A 340 5.94 -7.19 -14.08
CA ARG A 340 5.72 -7.97 -12.84
C ARG A 340 6.94 -7.93 -11.91
N ASN A 341 8.11 -7.69 -12.46
CA ASN A 341 9.37 -7.60 -11.74
C ASN A 341 9.86 -6.14 -11.71
N PRO A 342 10.67 -5.74 -10.72
CA PRO A 342 11.20 -4.39 -10.65
C PRO A 342 11.93 -3.97 -11.94
N ILE A 343 11.60 -2.80 -12.44
CA ILE A 343 12.28 -2.18 -13.57
C ILE A 343 13.65 -1.72 -13.09
N LYS A 344 14.72 -2.14 -13.80
CA LYS A 344 16.10 -1.69 -13.49
C LYS A 344 16.23 -0.19 -13.80
N LEU A 345 16.48 0.62 -12.75
CA LEU A 345 16.57 2.07 -12.86
C LEU A 345 17.85 2.57 -13.55
N SER A 346 18.83 1.71 -13.83
CA SER A 346 20.05 2.07 -14.54
C SER A 346 19.85 2.28 -16.05
N ASN A 347 18.77 1.77 -16.63
CA ASN A 347 18.53 1.78 -18.08
C ASN A 347 17.05 1.94 -18.46
N TRP A 348 16.25 2.53 -17.55
CA TRP A 348 14.80 2.66 -17.73
C TRP A 348 14.44 3.49 -18.97
N GLU A 349 15.20 4.56 -19.29
CA GLU A 349 14.97 5.43 -20.45
C GLU A 349 15.04 4.63 -21.75
N LYS A 350 16.16 3.92 -21.97
CA LYS A 350 16.33 3.08 -23.16
C LYS A 350 15.23 2.04 -23.30
N LYS A 351 14.82 1.43 -22.19
CA LYS A 351 13.72 0.45 -22.18
C LYS A 351 12.38 1.09 -22.53
N LEU A 352 12.12 2.30 -22.04
CA LEU A 352 10.88 3.02 -22.35
C LEU A 352 10.85 3.42 -23.84
N ASP A 353 11.97 3.88 -24.39
CA ASP A 353 12.07 4.23 -25.80
C ASP A 353 11.92 3.01 -26.72
N GLN A 354 12.37 1.85 -26.28
CA GLN A 354 12.23 0.58 -26.99
C GLN A 354 10.89 -0.12 -26.75
N SER A 355 10.06 0.36 -25.82
CA SER A 355 8.75 -0.24 -25.57
C SER A 355 7.83 -0.11 -26.77
N ASN A 356 7.09 -1.18 -27.05
CA ASN A 356 6.03 -1.18 -28.06
C ASN A 356 4.66 -0.77 -27.48
N ASP A 357 4.56 -0.68 -26.15
CA ASP A 357 3.30 -0.35 -25.47
C ASP A 357 3.07 1.16 -25.52
N SER A 358 2.02 1.59 -26.19
CA SER A 358 1.55 2.98 -26.18
C SER A 358 1.03 3.36 -24.79
N ALA A 359 1.19 4.63 -24.41
CA ALA A 359 0.68 5.13 -23.14
C ALA A 359 -0.84 5.02 -23.07
N ASP A 360 -1.34 4.24 -22.11
CA ASP A 360 -2.76 4.01 -21.86
C ASP A 360 -2.99 3.98 -20.33
N LYS A 361 -3.76 4.95 -19.84
CA LYS A 361 -4.04 5.09 -18.40
C LYS A 361 -4.91 3.96 -17.85
N GLU A 362 -5.84 3.42 -18.64
CA GLU A 362 -6.70 2.31 -18.20
C GLU A 362 -5.92 0.98 -18.16
N ALA A 363 -5.06 0.72 -19.13
CA ALA A 363 -4.15 -0.42 -19.11
C ALA A 363 -3.15 -0.31 -17.95
N PHE A 364 -2.65 0.90 -17.65
CA PHE A 364 -1.76 1.18 -16.54
C PHE A 364 -2.43 0.90 -15.18
N PHE A 365 -3.65 1.40 -14.98
CA PHE A 365 -4.46 1.11 -13.80
C PHE A 365 -4.77 -0.38 -13.68
N SER A 366 -5.24 -1.01 -14.77
CA SER A 366 -5.58 -2.43 -14.80
C SER A 366 -4.38 -3.31 -14.44
N HIS A 367 -3.18 -2.93 -14.86
CA HIS A 367 -1.95 -3.64 -14.49
C HIS A 367 -1.68 -3.55 -12.98
N ALA A 368 -1.77 -2.36 -12.38
CA ALA A 368 -1.59 -2.18 -10.94
C ALA A 368 -2.58 -3.03 -10.13
N ILE A 369 -3.86 -3.05 -10.53
CA ILE A 369 -4.90 -3.86 -9.90
C ILE A 369 -4.67 -5.36 -10.11
N LYS A 370 -4.27 -5.80 -11.31
CA LYS A 370 -4.00 -7.21 -11.62
C LYS A 370 -2.83 -7.77 -10.82
N LEU A 371 -1.80 -6.96 -10.58
CA LEU A 371 -0.68 -7.34 -9.74
C LEU A 371 -1.10 -7.49 -8.27
N ASN A 372 -2.09 -6.72 -7.82
CA ASN A 372 -2.67 -6.74 -6.48
C ASN A 372 -1.61 -6.84 -5.37
N LEU A 373 -0.61 -5.97 -5.44
CA LEU A 373 0.52 -5.98 -4.50
C LEU A 373 0.23 -5.09 -3.29
N ARG A 374 0.80 -5.48 -2.15
CA ARG A 374 0.79 -4.66 -0.94
C ARG A 374 1.56 -3.35 -1.13
N ASN A 375 1.26 -2.34 -0.30
CA ASN A 375 1.99 -1.06 -0.28
C ASN A 375 2.21 -0.46 -1.69
N SER A 376 1.17 -0.53 -2.52
CA SER A 376 1.21 0.04 -3.86
C SER A 376 0.95 1.54 -3.83
N ILE A 377 1.74 2.30 -4.58
CA ILE A 377 1.66 3.75 -4.67
C ILE A 377 1.62 4.15 -6.15
N PHE A 378 0.60 4.89 -6.52
CA PHE A 378 0.52 5.58 -7.80
C PHE A 378 1.17 6.96 -7.67
N VAL A 379 2.10 7.28 -8.57
CA VAL A 379 2.83 8.55 -8.58
C VAL A 379 2.52 9.30 -9.86
N ASP A 380 1.90 10.49 -9.74
CA ASP A 380 1.61 11.37 -10.88
C ASP A 380 2.53 12.59 -10.87
N ASN A 381 3.46 12.61 -11.83
CA ASN A 381 4.39 13.71 -12.08
C ASN A 381 3.99 14.52 -13.32
N THR A 382 2.71 14.50 -13.69
CA THR A 382 2.19 15.23 -14.86
C THR A 382 1.48 16.53 -14.45
N ALA A 383 1.09 17.32 -15.44
CA ALA A 383 0.13 18.42 -15.30
C ALA A 383 -1.19 18.10 -16.03
N ASN A 384 -1.49 16.82 -16.25
CA ASN A 384 -2.60 16.37 -17.08
C ASN A 384 -3.86 16.15 -16.23
N GLU A 385 -4.95 16.82 -16.59
CA GLU A 385 -6.24 16.71 -15.92
C GLU A 385 -6.83 15.29 -16.00
N SER A 386 -6.66 14.61 -17.14
CA SER A 386 -7.21 13.28 -17.33
C SER A 386 -6.57 12.23 -16.42
N ILE A 387 -5.32 12.46 -15.98
CA ILE A 387 -4.62 11.60 -15.01
C ILE A 387 -5.09 11.92 -13.59
N ALA A 388 -5.25 13.21 -13.25
CA ALA A 388 -5.76 13.63 -11.93
C ALA A 388 -7.15 13.05 -11.62
N LYS A 389 -8.01 12.90 -12.62
CA LYS A 389 -9.35 12.29 -12.51
C LYS A 389 -9.33 10.80 -12.14
N GLU A 390 -8.21 10.11 -12.34
CA GLU A 390 -8.07 8.68 -12.03
C GLU A 390 -7.82 8.40 -10.53
N TYR A 391 -7.43 9.39 -9.72
CA TYR A 391 -6.99 9.17 -8.34
C TYR A 391 -8.00 8.42 -7.48
N LEU A 392 -9.30 8.71 -7.63
CA LEU A 392 -10.37 8.00 -6.92
C LEU A 392 -10.34 6.48 -7.15
N LYS A 393 -10.00 6.04 -8.38
CA LYS A 393 -9.92 4.61 -8.70
C LYS A 393 -8.79 3.94 -7.92
N TYR A 394 -7.62 4.59 -7.86
CA TYR A 394 -6.47 4.08 -7.11
C TYR A 394 -6.76 4.03 -5.61
N LEU A 395 -7.25 5.13 -5.02
CA LEU A 395 -7.53 5.22 -3.59
C LEU A 395 -8.58 4.19 -3.14
N LYS A 396 -9.65 3.96 -3.91
CA LYS A 396 -10.67 2.93 -3.62
C LYS A 396 -10.12 1.49 -3.63
N ASN A 397 -8.97 1.27 -4.25
CA ASN A 397 -8.29 -0.02 -4.30
C ASN A 397 -7.10 -0.11 -3.34
N SER A 398 -7.06 0.75 -2.32
CA SER A 398 -5.97 0.85 -1.33
C SER A 398 -4.59 1.04 -1.96
N ILE A 399 -4.53 1.77 -3.08
CA ILE A 399 -3.30 2.23 -3.69
C ILE A 399 -3.15 3.70 -3.32
N GLY A 400 -2.06 4.03 -2.59
CA GLY A 400 -1.75 5.40 -2.23
C GLY A 400 -1.49 6.26 -3.48
N VAL A 401 -1.75 7.56 -3.39
CA VAL A 401 -1.48 8.52 -4.47
C VAL A 401 -0.51 9.57 -3.95
N VAL A 402 0.57 9.76 -4.69
CA VAL A 402 1.55 10.86 -4.48
C VAL A 402 1.62 11.69 -5.75
N THR A 403 1.50 13.01 -5.66
CA THR A 403 1.40 13.81 -6.87
C THR A 403 1.97 15.23 -6.75
N CYS A 404 2.61 15.71 -7.83
CA CYS A 404 2.90 17.14 -8.02
C CYS A 404 1.83 17.84 -8.90
N ASN A 405 0.85 17.11 -9.38
CA ASN A 405 -0.24 17.66 -10.20
C ASN A 405 -1.27 18.36 -9.31
N LYS A 406 -1.32 19.68 -9.42
CA LYS A 406 -2.17 20.54 -8.58
C LYS A 406 -3.66 20.43 -8.88
N ILE A 407 -4.05 19.85 -10.04
CA ILE A 407 -5.43 19.89 -10.54
C ILE A 407 -6.38 19.27 -9.52
N ALA A 408 -6.10 18.07 -9.04
CA ALA A 408 -6.98 17.38 -8.10
C ALA A 408 -7.18 18.11 -6.76
N ALA A 409 -6.12 18.73 -6.21
CA ALA A 409 -6.19 19.47 -4.96
C ALA A 409 -6.83 20.86 -5.11
N SER A 410 -6.84 21.42 -6.35
CA SER A 410 -7.46 22.71 -6.68
C SER A 410 -8.72 22.59 -7.53
N ASP A 411 -9.29 21.40 -7.69
CA ASP A 411 -10.58 21.14 -8.35
C ASP A 411 -11.75 21.72 -7.51
N VAL A 412 -12.98 21.58 -7.96
CA VAL A 412 -14.15 21.96 -7.15
C VAL A 412 -14.10 21.29 -5.78
N LEU A 413 -14.56 22.00 -4.76
CA LEU A 413 -14.40 21.62 -3.35
C LEU A 413 -14.92 20.20 -3.06
N ASP A 414 -16.04 19.82 -3.65
CA ASP A 414 -16.65 18.51 -3.44
C ASP A 414 -15.74 17.37 -3.96
N ASN A 415 -15.06 17.56 -5.08
CA ASN A 415 -14.11 16.57 -5.60
C ASN A 415 -12.90 16.42 -4.69
N TYR A 416 -12.34 17.54 -4.21
CA TYR A 416 -11.24 17.52 -3.24
C TYR A 416 -11.63 16.82 -1.94
N LEU A 417 -12.79 17.18 -1.36
CA LEU A 417 -13.30 16.56 -0.13
C LEU A 417 -13.57 15.07 -0.32
N ASN A 418 -14.08 14.67 -1.48
CA ASN A 418 -14.31 13.26 -1.82
C ASN A 418 -12.99 12.47 -1.85
N LEU A 419 -11.93 13.03 -2.44
CA LEU A 419 -10.59 12.40 -2.43
C LEU A 419 -10.08 12.21 -0.99
N LYS A 420 -10.16 13.23 -0.14
CA LYS A 420 -9.75 13.15 1.28
C LYS A 420 -10.59 12.11 2.05
N ASN A 421 -11.90 12.07 1.82
CA ASN A 421 -12.80 11.12 2.48
C ASN A 421 -12.55 9.67 2.04
N ILE A 422 -12.34 9.44 0.74
CA ILE A 422 -12.02 8.11 0.20
C ILE A 422 -10.64 7.65 0.70
N SER A 423 -9.65 8.53 0.72
CA SER A 423 -8.33 8.26 1.31
C SER A 423 -8.47 7.75 2.74
N ARG A 424 -9.23 8.43 3.61
CA ARG A 424 -9.49 8.00 5.00
C ARG A 424 -10.25 6.69 5.06
N LYS A 425 -11.32 6.55 4.27
CA LYS A 425 -12.19 5.36 4.28
C LYS A 425 -11.44 4.08 3.90
N TYR A 426 -10.53 4.14 2.94
CA TYR A 426 -9.78 2.99 2.45
C TYR A 426 -8.37 2.87 3.03
N GLY A 427 -7.97 3.77 3.96
CA GLY A 427 -6.63 3.79 4.53
C GLY A 427 -5.53 3.98 3.48
N SER A 428 -5.85 4.63 2.36
CA SER A 428 -4.93 4.87 1.25
C SER A 428 -4.48 6.32 1.27
N SER A 429 -3.17 6.57 1.37
CA SER A 429 -2.63 7.93 1.47
C SER A 429 -2.86 8.74 0.19
N PHE A 430 -3.25 10.01 0.34
CA PHE A 430 -3.28 11.01 -0.73
C PHE A 430 -2.39 12.17 -0.33
N LEU A 431 -1.15 12.19 -0.87
CA LEU A 431 -0.11 13.16 -0.54
C LEU A 431 0.26 14.00 -1.76
N PHE A 432 0.42 15.30 -1.54
CA PHE A 432 0.64 16.29 -2.59
C PHE A 432 1.45 17.50 -2.10
N GLU A 433 2.47 17.26 -1.24
CA GLU A 433 3.35 18.29 -0.70
C GLU A 433 3.88 19.24 -1.78
N THR A 434 4.28 18.66 -2.90
CA THR A 434 4.90 19.41 -4.00
C THR A 434 3.94 20.29 -4.79
N ASN A 435 2.66 20.29 -4.47
CA ASN A 435 1.69 21.19 -5.09
C ASN A 435 1.92 22.64 -4.67
N VAL A 436 2.57 22.88 -3.52
CA VAL A 436 2.92 24.23 -3.05
C VAL A 436 4.40 24.26 -2.65
N GLY A 437 5.20 25.06 -3.36
CA GLY A 437 6.59 25.31 -3.01
C GLY A 437 7.58 24.19 -3.36
N ALA A 438 7.25 23.36 -4.35
CA ALA A 438 8.10 22.24 -4.80
C ALA A 438 8.47 21.28 -3.65
N GLY A 439 9.75 21.17 -3.29
CA GLY A 439 10.19 20.28 -2.20
C GLY A 439 10.18 20.92 -0.80
N LEU A 440 9.67 22.14 -0.67
CA LEU A 440 9.55 22.78 0.65
C LEU A 440 8.44 22.13 1.48
N PRO A 441 8.64 21.86 2.78
CA PRO A 441 7.65 21.23 3.65
C PRO A 441 6.58 22.24 4.10
N ILE A 442 5.75 22.70 3.19
CA ILE A 442 4.73 23.74 3.41
C ILE A 442 3.42 23.14 3.87
N ILE A 443 2.88 22.16 3.11
CA ILE A 443 1.61 21.51 3.43
C ILE A 443 1.72 20.66 4.69
N ASP A 444 2.82 19.94 4.85
CA ASP A 444 3.08 19.15 6.05
C ASP A 444 3.19 20.02 7.31
N THR A 445 3.94 21.11 7.21
CA THR A 445 4.03 22.10 8.31
C THR A 445 2.66 22.65 8.67
N LEU A 446 1.86 23.05 7.68
CA LEU A 446 0.51 23.53 7.87
C LEU A 446 -0.39 22.48 8.54
N ASN A 447 -0.37 21.27 8.04
CA ASN A 447 -1.14 20.16 8.59
C ASN A 447 -0.76 19.83 10.03
N ASN A 448 0.54 19.89 10.37
CA ASN A 448 1.02 19.66 11.73
C ASN A 448 0.58 20.79 12.70
N LEU A 449 0.57 22.05 12.26
CA LEU A 449 0.06 23.17 13.04
C LEU A 449 -1.45 22.97 13.33
N VAL A 450 -2.25 22.72 12.29
CA VAL A 450 -3.70 22.50 12.42
C VAL A 450 -4.01 21.26 13.27
N ALA A 451 -3.34 20.16 13.03
CA ALA A 451 -3.56 18.90 13.77
C ALA A 451 -3.21 19.04 15.27
N SER A 452 -2.22 19.88 15.60
CA SER A 452 -1.85 20.18 17.00
C SER A 452 -2.77 21.22 17.67
N GLY A 453 -3.85 21.65 17.01
CA GLY A 453 -4.83 22.60 17.53
C GLY A 453 -4.44 24.06 17.41
N ASP A 454 -3.45 24.39 16.59
CA ASP A 454 -3.13 25.79 16.29
C ASP A 454 -4.11 26.34 15.24
N GLN A 455 -4.46 27.62 15.34
CA GLN A 455 -5.37 28.26 14.40
C GLN A 455 -4.58 29.16 13.46
N ILE A 456 -4.79 29.00 12.17
CA ILE A 456 -4.20 29.85 11.16
C ILE A 456 -4.98 31.18 11.11
N LEU A 457 -4.30 32.26 11.41
CA LEU A 457 -4.85 33.61 11.38
C LEU A 457 -4.65 34.25 10.02
N GLU A 458 -3.43 34.09 9.46
CA GLU A 458 -3.07 34.64 8.16
C GLU A 458 -1.96 33.79 7.54
N ILE A 459 -2.03 33.60 6.22
CA ILE A 459 -0.92 33.09 5.42
C ILE A 459 -0.56 34.17 4.42
N GLN A 460 0.74 34.54 4.38
CA GLN A 460 1.29 35.38 3.33
C GLN A 460 2.37 34.59 2.59
N ALA A 461 2.37 34.68 1.25
CA ALA A 461 3.31 33.86 0.50
C ALA A 461 3.73 34.48 -0.84
N VAL A 462 4.98 34.27 -1.23
CA VAL A 462 5.48 34.42 -2.60
C VAL A 462 5.72 33.02 -3.15
N LEU A 463 4.85 32.60 -4.08
CA LEU A 463 4.75 31.18 -4.52
C LEU A 463 5.05 30.97 -6.01
N SER A 464 5.48 32.00 -6.72
CA SER A 464 5.87 31.92 -8.13
C SER A 464 7.33 32.29 -8.31
N GLY A 465 8.15 31.33 -8.74
CA GLY A 465 9.54 31.55 -9.07
C GLY A 465 9.71 32.49 -10.28
N SER A 466 8.86 32.35 -11.30
CA SER A 466 8.85 33.22 -12.50
C SER A 466 8.53 34.67 -12.15
N LEU A 467 7.46 34.92 -11.43
CA LEU A 467 7.08 36.27 -11.00
C LEU A 467 8.08 36.87 -10.04
N ASN A 468 8.65 36.08 -9.11
CA ASN A 468 9.66 36.56 -8.20
C ASN A 468 10.95 36.95 -8.95
N PHE A 469 11.37 36.13 -9.94
CA PHE A 469 12.49 36.47 -10.82
C PHE A 469 12.25 37.81 -11.58
N ILE A 470 11.06 37.95 -12.19
CA ILE A 470 10.68 39.15 -12.97
C ILE A 470 10.76 40.39 -12.06
N PHE A 471 10.06 40.40 -10.92
CA PHE A 471 10.02 41.57 -10.04
C PHE A 471 11.34 41.82 -9.30
N ASN A 472 12.23 40.85 -9.14
CA ASN A 472 13.57 41.05 -8.61
C ASN A 472 14.50 41.73 -9.63
N ASN A 473 14.26 41.56 -10.92
CA ASN A 473 15.08 42.09 -11.99
C ASN A 473 14.46 43.32 -12.69
N PHE A 474 13.19 43.62 -12.42
CA PHE A 474 12.53 44.85 -12.89
C PHE A 474 12.97 46.01 -12.05
N LYS A 475 13.89 46.85 -12.61
CA LYS A 475 14.57 47.97 -11.95
C LYS A 475 14.61 49.17 -12.89
N LYS A 476 14.89 50.36 -12.33
CA LYS A 476 15.06 51.58 -13.10
C LYS A 476 16.03 51.38 -14.25
N GLY A 477 15.57 51.75 -15.47
CA GLY A 477 16.37 51.64 -16.69
C GLY A 477 16.23 50.27 -17.42
N VAL A 478 15.46 49.32 -16.91
CA VAL A 478 15.17 48.06 -17.56
C VAL A 478 13.67 47.97 -17.82
N SER A 479 13.22 47.75 -19.05
CA SER A 479 11.80 47.65 -19.37
C SER A 479 11.20 46.35 -18.85
N PHE A 480 9.91 46.37 -18.50
CA PHE A 480 9.17 45.17 -18.06
C PHE A 480 9.17 44.09 -19.15
N TYR A 481 9.08 44.52 -20.42
CA TYR A 481 9.23 43.65 -21.59
C TYR A 481 10.55 42.86 -21.57
N GLU A 482 11.69 43.58 -21.41
CA GLU A 482 13.03 42.98 -21.44
C GLU A 482 13.20 41.92 -20.35
N VAL A 483 12.76 42.25 -19.16
CA VAL A 483 12.83 41.30 -18.01
C VAL A 483 11.96 40.08 -18.25
N THR A 484 10.75 40.26 -18.75
CA THR A 484 9.84 39.15 -19.06
C THR A 484 10.40 38.25 -20.16
N LYS A 485 10.96 38.86 -21.23
CA LYS A 485 11.62 38.13 -22.33
C LYS A 485 12.86 37.36 -21.86
N THR A 486 13.64 37.96 -20.95
CA THR A 486 14.80 37.30 -20.34
C THR A 486 14.36 36.13 -19.45
N ALA A 487 13.28 36.27 -18.70
CA ALA A 487 12.70 35.18 -17.90
C ALA A 487 12.27 34.01 -18.80
N GLN A 488 11.61 34.28 -19.90
CA GLN A 488 11.21 33.26 -20.89
C GLN A 488 12.45 32.55 -21.48
N LYS A 489 13.44 33.33 -21.97
CA LYS A 489 14.67 32.79 -22.59
C LYS A 489 15.44 31.88 -21.62
N ASN A 490 15.46 32.21 -20.33
CA ASN A 490 16.15 31.45 -19.29
C ASN A 490 15.29 30.29 -18.73
N GLY A 491 14.08 30.06 -19.25
CA GLY A 491 13.21 28.97 -18.82
C GLY A 491 12.57 29.16 -17.44
N TYR A 492 12.49 30.41 -16.96
CA TYR A 492 11.79 30.72 -15.71
C TYR A 492 10.27 30.78 -15.89
N THR A 493 9.76 31.08 -17.09
CA THR A 493 8.33 31.08 -17.42
C THR A 493 7.99 29.89 -18.31
N GLU A 494 6.68 29.59 -18.41
CA GLU A 494 6.13 28.71 -19.42
C GLU A 494 6.45 29.26 -20.83
N PRO A 495 6.33 28.44 -21.89
CA PRO A 495 6.51 28.92 -23.27
C PRO A 495 5.63 30.12 -23.60
N ASP A 496 4.43 30.22 -23.03
CA ASP A 496 3.59 31.43 -22.99
C ASP A 496 3.70 32.09 -21.62
N PRO A 497 4.49 33.17 -21.45
CA PRO A 497 4.66 33.86 -20.17
C PRO A 497 3.36 34.45 -19.60
N LYS A 498 2.36 34.71 -20.43
CA LYS A 498 1.06 35.23 -20.02
C LYS A 498 0.38 34.28 -19.01
N ILE A 499 0.64 32.97 -19.12
CA ILE A 499 0.09 31.97 -18.19
C ILE A 499 0.60 32.24 -16.77
N ASP A 500 1.91 32.49 -16.64
CA ASP A 500 2.52 32.82 -15.32
C ASP A 500 2.06 34.16 -14.81
N LEU A 501 2.04 35.19 -15.67
CA LEU A 501 1.72 36.57 -15.28
C LEU A 501 0.25 36.76 -14.91
N LYS A 502 -0.65 35.88 -15.35
CA LYS A 502 -2.06 35.87 -14.88
C LYS A 502 -2.20 35.44 -13.42
N GLY A 503 -1.17 34.86 -12.81
CA GLY A 503 -1.16 34.44 -11.41
C GLY A 503 -2.07 33.26 -11.08
N ILE A 504 -2.58 32.53 -12.05
CA ILE A 504 -3.49 31.37 -11.87
C ILE A 504 -2.83 30.28 -11.05
N ASP A 505 -1.55 29.99 -11.28
CA ASP A 505 -0.80 28.98 -10.50
C ASP A 505 -0.67 29.40 -9.03
N VAL A 506 -0.47 30.70 -8.76
CA VAL A 506 -0.40 31.24 -7.40
C VAL A 506 -1.77 31.17 -6.72
N ALA A 507 -2.85 31.45 -7.46
CA ALA A 507 -4.22 31.31 -6.96
C ALA A 507 -4.55 29.87 -6.59
N ARG A 508 -4.16 28.89 -7.41
CA ARG A 508 -4.30 27.46 -7.07
C ARG A 508 -3.55 27.07 -5.81
N LYS A 509 -2.33 27.56 -5.64
CA LYS A 509 -1.49 27.27 -4.46
C LYS A 509 -2.11 27.82 -3.18
N ILE A 510 -2.60 29.06 -3.18
CA ILE A 510 -3.25 29.62 -1.99
C ILE A 510 -4.60 28.94 -1.70
N LEU A 511 -5.33 28.48 -2.72
CA LEU A 511 -6.53 27.67 -2.56
C LEU A 511 -6.22 26.37 -1.80
N ILE A 512 -5.16 25.68 -2.21
CA ILE A 512 -4.72 24.45 -1.54
C ILE A 512 -4.40 24.72 -0.08
N LEU A 513 -3.65 25.79 0.21
CA LEU A 513 -3.31 26.16 1.59
C LEU A 513 -4.56 26.55 2.41
N ALA A 514 -5.53 27.24 1.81
CA ALA A 514 -6.79 27.55 2.46
C ALA A 514 -7.56 26.28 2.85
N ARG A 515 -7.67 25.32 1.93
CA ARG A 515 -8.36 24.05 2.15
C ARG A 515 -7.67 23.17 3.20
N GLU A 516 -6.34 23.10 3.18
CA GLU A 516 -5.57 22.38 4.20
C GLU A 516 -5.61 23.11 5.57
N SER A 517 -5.91 24.42 5.61
CA SER A 517 -6.23 25.17 6.83
C SER A 517 -7.66 24.93 7.35
N GLY A 518 -8.44 24.09 6.68
CA GLY A 518 -9.85 23.80 7.03
C GLY A 518 -10.87 24.81 6.49
N ILE A 519 -10.47 25.76 5.64
CA ILE A 519 -11.35 26.77 5.04
C ILE A 519 -11.96 26.19 3.76
N ARG A 520 -13.29 26.22 3.67
CA ARG A 520 -14.02 25.80 2.48
C ARG A 520 -14.04 26.97 1.50
N LEU A 521 -13.29 26.86 0.42
CA LEU A 521 -13.14 27.92 -0.58
C LEU A 521 -13.15 27.29 -1.98
N GLU A 522 -13.82 27.98 -2.91
CA GLU A 522 -13.78 27.67 -4.33
C GLU A 522 -12.78 28.57 -5.07
N PHE A 523 -12.37 28.13 -6.26
CA PHE A 523 -11.34 28.86 -7.01
C PHE A 523 -11.79 30.25 -7.45
N ASP A 524 -13.05 30.41 -7.82
CA ASP A 524 -13.67 31.68 -8.24
C ASP A 524 -13.91 32.66 -7.10
N GLU A 525 -13.87 32.21 -5.83
CA GLU A 525 -13.93 33.07 -4.66
C GLU A 525 -12.58 33.73 -4.33
N ILE A 526 -11.50 33.35 -5.03
CA ILE A 526 -10.18 33.98 -4.84
C ILE A 526 -10.12 35.28 -5.59
N GLU A 527 -9.87 36.37 -4.88
CA GLU A 527 -9.65 37.68 -5.48
C GLU A 527 -8.29 37.71 -6.20
N ASN A 528 -8.31 37.53 -7.54
CA ASN A 528 -7.08 37.63 -8.35
C ASN A 528 -6.99 39.06 -8.96
N LYS A 529 -6.16 39.90 -8.31
CA LYS A 529 -5.89 41.28 -8.77
C LYS A 529 -4.80 41.25 -9.83
N SER A 530 -5.22 41.19 -11.10
CA SER A 530 -4.26 41.30 -12.20
C SER A 530 -3.54 42.65 -12.16
N PHE A 531 -2.23 42.60 -12.30
CA PHE A 531 -1.41 43.76 -12.50
C PHE A 531 -1.15 44.07 -13.99
N LEU A 532 -1.57 43.16 -14.87
CA LEU A 532 -1.48 43.37 -16.31
C LEU A 532 -2.64 44.25 -16.78
N PRO A 533 -2.37 45.25 -17.66
CA PRO A 533 -3.42 45.94 -18.39
C PRO A 533 -4.27 44.98 -19.21
N LYS A 534 -5.55 45.40 -19.50
CA LYS A 534 -6.48 44.58 -20.29
C LYS A 534 -5.94 44.24 -21.66
N ASP A 535 -5.32 45.21 -22.33
CA ASP A 535 -4.72 45.03 -23.66
C ASP A 535 -3.65 43.92 -23.69
N CYS A 536 -2.90 43.71 -22.56
CA CYS A 536 -1.97 42.60 -22.45
C CYS A 536 -2.69 41.25 -22.22
N LEU A 537 -3.83 41.26 -21.52
CA LEU A 537 -4.58 40.03 -21.23
C LEU A 537 -5.33 39.48 -22.45
N ASP A 538 -5.78 40.37 -23.33
CA ASP A 538 -6.64 40.05 -24.49
C ASP A 538 -5.87 39.63 -25.75
N THR A 539 -4.55 39.53 -25.68
CA THR A 539 -3.67 39.12 -26.80
C THR A 539 -3.84 37.64 -27.10
N SER A 540 -3.80 37.27 -28.40
CA SER A 540 -4.02 35.89 -28.90
C SER A 540 -2.75 35.03 -28.89
N ASP A 541 -1.56 35.64 -29.04
CA ASP A 541 -0.28 34.96 -29.20
C ASP A 541 0.85 35.68 -28.45
N ASN A 542 2.02 35.04 -28.39
CA ASN A 542 3.19 35.58 -27.67
C ASN A 542 3.74 36.87 -28.30
N GLU A 543 3.71 37.02 -29.60
CA GLU A 543 4.25 38.19 -30.28
C GLU A 543 3.41 39.44 -29.95
N SER A 544 2.09 39.33 -30.12
CA SER A 544 1.14 40.39 -29.75
C SER A 544 1.22 40.70 -28.25
N PHE A 545 1.40 39.70 -27.38
CA PHE A 545 1.59 39.89 -25.96
C PHE A 545 2.87 40.71 -25.64
N PHE A 546 3.99 40.34 -26.23
CA PHE A 546 5.23 41.08 -26.02
C PHE A 546 5.19 42.50 -26.59
N ASN A 547 4.49 42.74 -27.69
CA ASN A 547 4.28 44.08 -28.24
C ASN A 547 3.42 44.93 -27.30
N SER A 548 2.33 44.33 -26.75
CA SER A 548 1.50 45.03 -25.77
C SER A 548 2.25 45.35 -24.47
N LEU A 549 3.18 44.50 -24.03
CA LEU A 549 4.05 44.85 -22.89
C LEU A 549 4.94 46.07 -23.16
N LYS A 550 5.48 46.22 -24.40
CA LYS A 550 6.26 47.42 -24.78
C LYS A 550 5.40 48.69 -24.79
N GLU A 551 4.22 48.64 -25.37
CA GLU A 551 3.30 49.78 -25.43
C GLU A 551 2.88 50.25 -24.04
N ASN A 552 2.76 49.33 -23.09
CA ASN A 552 2.40 49.62 -21.71
C ASN A 552 3.61 49.88 -20.77
N ASP A 553 4.83 50.09 -21.28
CA ASP A 553 6.02 50.28 -20.45
C ASP A 553 5.88 51.47 -19.46
N SER A 554 5.22 52.56 -19.88
CA SER A 554 4.91 53.69 -19.00
C SER A 554 4.06 53.31 -17.78
N TYR A 555 3.14 52.39 -17.93
CA TYR A 555 2.29 51.87 -16.84
C TYR A 555 3.14 51.06 -15.85
N PHE A 556 3.96 50.14 -16.30
CA PHE A 556 4.81 49.31 -15.45
C PHE A 556 5.86 50.21 -14.73
N ASN A 557 6.44 51.21 -15.41
CA ASN A 557 7.34 52.14 -14.80
C ASN A 557 6.68 53.00 -13.71
N LYS A 558 5.41 53.35 -13.82
CA LYS A 558 4.66 54.04 -12.75
C LYS A 558 4.55 53.16 -11.50
N LEU A 559 4.27 51.84 -11.65
CA LEU A 559 4.23 50.89 -10.53
C LEU A 559 5.58 50.81 -9.83
N LEU A 560 6.70 50.71 -10.60
CA LEU A 560 8.05 50.67 -10.06
C LEU A 560 8.39 51.98 -9.30
N ASN A 561 8.14 53.14 -9.93
CA ASN A 561 8.42 54.43 -9.32
C ASN A 561 7.60 54.68 -8.04
N SER A 562 6.36 54.17 -7.96
CA SER A 562 5.55 54.21 -6.73
C SER A 562 6.24 53.44 -5.61
N ALA A 563 6.64 52.19 -5.90
CA ALA A 563 7.33 51.36 -4.92
C ALA A 563 8.68 52.01 -4.45
N GLU A 564 9.46 52.52 -5.39
CA GLU A 564 10.75 53.17 -5.04
C GLU A 564 10.56 54.43 -4.19
N LYS A 565 9.54 55.29 -4.46
CA LYS A 565 9.19 56.41 -3.63
C LYS A 565 8.87 56.07 -2.18
N ASN A 566 8.25 54.89 -2.00
CA ASN A 566 7.84 54.34 -0.71
C ASN A 566 8.96 53.48 -0.07
N ASP A 567 10.17 53.49 -0.62
CA ASP A 567 11.29 52.65 -0.18
C ASP A 567 10.93 51.16 -0.11
N SER A 568 10.08 50.74 -1.05
CA SER A 568 9.46 49.40 -1.13
C SER A 568 9.90 48.65 -2.39
N LYS A 569 9.67 47.33 -2.42
CA LYS A 569 9.88 46.48 -3.60
C LYS A 569 8.57 45.86 -4.04
N LEU A 570 8.43 45.71 -5.35
CA LEU A 570 7.29 44.99 -5.91
C LEU A 570 7.43 43.46 -5.73
N LYS A 571 6.41 42.82 -5.20
CA LYS A 571 6.29 41.34 -5.10
C LYS A 571 4.88 40.89 -5.43
N TYR A 572 4.78 39.76 -6.12
CA TYR A 572 3.46 39.12 -6.34
C TYR A 572 3.14 38.20 -5.16
N VAL A 573 2.15 38.59 -4.37
CA VAL A 573 1.85 37.98 -3.06
C VAL A 573 0.52 37.28 -3.06
N ALA A 574 0.47 36.08 -2.53
CA ALA A 574 -0.74 35.39 -2.12
C ALA A 574 -1.01 35.68 -0.64
N THR A 575 -2.25 35.94 -0.30
CA THR A 575 -2.67 36.21 1.09
C THR A 575 -3.94 35.42 1.39
N LEU A 576 -3.97 34.74 2.52
CA LEU A 576 -5.15 34.16 3.13
C LEU A 576 -5.34 34.84 4.48
N LYS A 577 -6.44 35.53 4.69
CA LYS A 577 -6.75 36.22 5.95
C LYS A 577 -8.24 36.26 6.19
N ASN A 578 -8.66 35.98 7.42
CA ASN A 578 -10.08 35.99 7.81
C ASN A 578 -10.97 35.17 6.86
N GLY A 579 -10.48 34.01 6.42
CA GLY A 579 -11.23 33.11 5.51
C GLY A 579 -11.29 33.55 4.04
N LYS A 580 -10.64 34.65 3.67
CA LYS A 580 -10.60 35.17 2.29
C LYS A 580 -9.20 35.03 1.72
N ALA A 581 -9.13 34.59 0.45
CA ALA A 581 -7.88 34.47 -0.27
C ALA A 581 -7.77 35.53 -1.37
N SER A 582 -6.60 36.09 -1.56
CA SER A 582 -6.30 37.02 -2.64
C SER A 582 -4.88 36.83 -3.17
N VAL A 583 -4.68 37.12 -4.44
CA VAL A 583 -3.37 37.15 -5.08
C VAL A 583 -3.22 38.44 -5.88
N GLY A 584 -2.03 39.02 -5.88
CA GLY A 584 -1.77 40.24 -6.60
C GLY A 584 -0.43 40.86 -6.32
N LEU A 585 -0.09 41.91 -7.08
CA LEU A 585 1.12 42.70 -6.91
C LEU A 585 1.00 43.58 -5.67
N LYS A 586 2.03 43.59 -4.81
CA LYS A 586 2.10 44.44 -3.60
C LYS A 586 3.43 45.14 -3.51
N GLU A 587 3.41 46.36 -2.94
CA GLU A 587 4.59 47.07 -2.48
C GLU A 587 4.99 46.53 -1.10
N ILE A 588 6.23 46.08 -0.96
CA ILE A 588 6.77 45.45 0.25
C ILE A 588 7.82 46.34 0.89
N SER A 589 7.56 46.77 2.10
CA SER A 589 8.46 47.62 2.88
C SER A 589 9.74 46.91 3.35
N LYS A 590 10.77 47.66 3.74
CA LYS A 590 12.08 47.12 4.17
C LYS A 590 12.00 46.14 5.36
N ASP A 591 11.03 46.33 6.24
CA ASP A 591 10.89 45.56 7.47
C ASP A 591 10.16 44.22 7.24
N HIS A 592 9.63 43.99 6.05
CA HIS A 592 8.90 42.79 5.73
C HIS A 592 9.82 41.69 5.22
N ASP A 593 9.58 40.43 5.63
CA ASP A 593 10.38 39.24 5.27
C ASP A 593 10.52 39.02 3.75
N PHE A 594 9.56 39.48 2.94
CA PHE A 594 9.64 39.41 1.48
C PHE A 594 10.59 40.37 0.82
N TYR A 595 11.00 41.45 1.51
CA TYR A 595 11.83 42.51 0.90
C TYR A 595 13.17 41.99 0.37
N ASN A 596 13.80 41.10 1.14
CA ASN A 596 15.09 40.50 0.81
C ASN A 596 15.01 39.15 0.07
N LEU A 597 13.83 38.77 -0.40
CA LEU A 597 13.67 37.53 -1.17
C LEU A 597 14.33 37.69 -2.54
N LYS A 598 15.37 36.89 -2.79
CA LYS A 598 16.20 36.94 -4.02
C LYS A 598 15.84 35.81 -4.99
N GLY A 599 16.29 35.97 -6.24
CA GLY A 599 16.18 34.90 -7.27
C GLY A 599 14.74 34.46 -7.55
N SER A 600 14.54 33.14 -7.60
CA SER A 600 13.27 32.48 -7.82
C SER A 600 12.74 31.78 -6.56
N ASP A 601 13.29 32.07 -5.38
CA ASP A 601 12.89 31.45 -4.13
C ASP A 601 11.41 31.70 -3.79
N ASN A 602 10.79 30.71 -3.17
CA ASN A 602 9.48 30.83 -2.55
C ASN A 602 9.63 31.06 -1.04
N ILE A 603 8.65 31.74 -0.47
CA ILE A 603 8.55 31.97 0.97
C ILE A 603 7.10 31.94 1.38
N VAL A 604 6.82 31.31 2.52
CA VAL A 604 5.50 31.26 3.16
C VAL A 604 5.64 31.68 4.60
N LEU A 605 4.80 32.60 5.03
CA LEU A 605 4.70 33.10 6.41
C LEU A 605 3.37 32.59 6.98
N PHE A 606 3.42 31.81 8.05
CA PHE A 606 2.26 31.35 8.78
C PHE A 606 2.10 32.18 10.05
N TYR A 607 1.08 33.04 10.10
CA TYR A 607 0.65 33.72 11.31
C TYR A 607 -0.43 32.88 11.97
N THR A 608 -0.19 32.46 13.20
CA THR A 608 -1.10 31.56 13.93
C THR A 608 -1.35 32.08 15.33
N ASN A 609 -2.20 31.40 16.10
CA ASN A 609 -2.38 31.78 17.51
C ASN A 609 -1.08 31.66 18.32
N ARG A 610 -0.18 30.73 17.96
CA ARG A 610 1.13 30.56 18.61
C ARG A 610 2.21 31.45 18.04
N TYR A 611 2.12 31.82 16.77
CA TYR A 611 3.08 32.63 16.02
C TYR A 611 2.45 33.96 15.54
N LYS A 612 1.96 34.80 16.50
CA LYS A 612 1.20 36.03 16.17
C LYS A 612 2.08 37.17 15.68
N ASN A 613 3.15 37.45 16.43
CA ASN A 613 4.02 38.63 16.20
C ASN A 613 5.17 38.32 15.24
N GLN A 614 5.70 37.09 15.34
CA GLN A 614 6.71 36.58 14.41
C GLN A 614 6.12 35.33 13.75
N PRO A 615 5.96 35.31 12.42
CA PRO A 615 5.39 34.17 11.72
C PRO A 615 6.36 32.99 11.71
N LEU A 616 5.83 31.77 11.62
CA LEU A 616 6.65 30.63 11.22
C LEU A 616 6.94 30.77 9.72
N ILE A 617 8.23 30.73 9.36
CA ILE A 617 8.71 30.99 8.00
C ILE A 617 9.25 29.71 7.37
N VAL A 618 8.74 29.38 6.18
CA VAL A 618 9.31 28.36 5.31
C VAL A 618 9.80 29.03 4.03
N LYS A 619 11.11 28.92 3.74
CA LYS A 619 11.74 29.60 2.60
C LYS A 619 12.76 28.69 1.90
N GLY A 620 12.82 28.79 0.58
CA GLY A 620 13.83 28.10 -0.23
C GLY A 620 13.45 28.00 -1.70
N ALA A 621 14.12 27.13 -2.44
CA ALA A 621 13.84 26.92 -3.85
C ALA A 621 12.42 26.36 -4.05
N GLY A 622 11.56 27.15 -4.71
CA GLY A 622 10.14 26.80 -4.93
C GLY A 622 9.84 26.23 -6.31
N ALA A 623 10.87 25.89 -7.10
CA ALA A 623 10.74 25.29 -8.42
C ALA A 623 12.03 24.53 -8.78
N GLY A 624 11.93 23.64 -9.78
CA GLY A 624 13.04 22.85 -10.29
C GLY A 624 12.77 21.35 -10.23
N GLY A 625 13.17 20.61 -11.28
CA GLY A 625 12.90 19.18 -11.39
C GLY A 625 13.46 18.36 -10.22
N GLU A 626 14.68 18.67 -9.79
CA GLU A 626 15.36 17.98 -8.69
C GLU A 626 14.69 18.21 -7.34
N VAL A 627 14.36 19.48 -7.04
CA VAL A 627 13.71 19.86 -5.78
C VAL A 627 12.28 19.33 -5.71
N THR A 628 11.52 19.38 -6.82
CA THR A 628 10.18 18.79 -6.88
C THR A 628 10.24 17.26 -6.70
N ALA A 629 11.19 16.59 -7.36
CA ALA A 629 11.41 15.17 -7.22
C ALA A 629 11.71 14.78 -5.76
N SER A 630 12.51 15.57 -5.04
CA SER A 630 12.81 15.29 -3.62
C SER A 630 11.59 15.40 -2.72
N GLY A 631 10.67 16.33 -2.99
CA GLY A 631 9.40 16.43 -2.24
C GLY A 631 8.47 15.25 -2.52
N ILE A 632 8.35 14.79 -3.78
CA ILE A 632 7.62 13.58 -4.14
C ILE A 632 8.23 12.36 -3.45
N PHE A 633 9.55 12.28 -3.44
CA PHE A 633 10.27 11.19 -2.79
C PHE A 633 10.06 11.18 -1.28
N ALA A 634 10.03 12.35 -0.63
CA ALA A 634 9.69 12.49 0.78
C ALA A 634 8.27 11.98 1.08
N ASP A 635 7.28 12.30 0.24
CA ASP A 635 5.91 11.80 0.37
C ASP A 635 5.85 10.27 0.22
N ILE A 636 6.59 9.68 -0.71
CA ILE A 636 6.70 8.21 -0.86
C ILE A 636 7.29 7.57 0.42
N ILE A 637 8.36 8.16 0.97
CA ILE A 637 8.98 7.69 2.22
C ILE A 637 8.00 7.83 3.40
N ARG A 638 7.24 8.92 3.47
CA ARG A 638 6.21 9.14 4.49
C ARG A 638 5.17 8.04 4.49
N ILE A 639 4.67 7.61 3.32
CA ILE A 639 3.80 6.44 3.19
C ILE A 639 4.51 5.17 3.70
N GLY A 640 5.78 5.02 3.39
CA GLY A 640 6.58 3.89 3.88
C GLY A 640 6.64 3.81 5.40
N LYS A 641 6.75 4.95 6.08
CA LYS A 641 6.87 5.06 7.54
C LYS A 641 5.54 5.04 8.31
N SER A 642 4.40 5.28 7.66
CA SER A 642 3.10 5.53 8.30
C SER A 642 2.52 4.38 9.16
N ASP A 643 3.14 3.21 9.22
CA ASP A 643 2.70 2.05 10.03
C ASP A 643 3.38 1.95 11.41
N GLY A 644 3.84 3.07 11.99
CA GLY A 644 4.33 3.10 13.38
C GLY A 644 5.74 2.54 13.58
N ARG A 645 6.61 2.70 12.61
CA ARG A 645 8.07 2.59 12.78
C ARG A 645 8.66 3.99 12.77
N ASP A 646 8.89 4.53 13.95
CA ASP A 646 9.75 5.71 14.16
C ASP A 646 11.22 5.33 14.10
#